data_5568f3cf09e2ed38870742a4ea0b5d75
#
_entry.id   5568f3cf09e2ed38870742a4ea0b5d75
#
_cell.length_a   1.000
_cell.length_b   1.000
_cell.length_c   1.000
_cell.angle_alpha   90.00
_cell.angle_beta   90.00
_cell.angle_gamma   90.00
#
_symmetry.space_group_name_H-M   'P 1'
#
loop_
_entity.id
_entity.type
_entity.pdbx_description
1 polymer ?
#
loop_
_entity_poly.entity_id
_entity_poly.type
_entity_poly.pdbx_seq_one_letter_code
_entity_poly.pdbx_strand_id
1 'polypeptide(L)'
;MHEQMAGVTSRLDRTEHELDLERATREDIIKAEVERRIREAEQRIREKVESEYAGRLDELDVRKAELDRRKENMEHAFELMGQRLIAETEQKIRKAKDDAESHFLGKMAAQTEGFLRLFSEMTSRKNADIQDYLAKFKVASEEAQAAISNEIKTKLERIFKNEQSKNRQIAELVRMIFTQKRERFLVSEDDRTSIHERILASLELTVDQKAEYKHALDTVKKYRLQKEAERLARKEQHKDGHGRNMIPEDMIRLPEILVYPEECIGHMDEYREVFPGETTEFIIPVTAKYMVQGYRNPVMVRKDDIDQKFHIAPVHEELIWKSYASNKLLAQLEVRKYMDHMPFNRQISQMKRDGLVLAPSTVNDWHVAVCDTLVPLYRLQEHYVMLGLHMAADGSPMPVVDNERHKTVKQYIIEYRNIDTGIPIFLTTVGKGCGRGKEVIQAQLANWSGLALICDAYPGYDWLKKIGRVLCRCSAHARRDHERALKENPKAAMPGMLLFQEIYGVEEIIRHENATGSRITELRNELARPLWETFHLWCLNEILNHDQNSQMYKALNYVIRHYEELTAYLDIPEMPLDNNATEREIRTMVMGKKAYLFCQKDEACERAAMMYSFFGACKVMGKNPERWLTYVLDHIGTTKEEDLYKLLPEFWEDIN
;
A
#
# COMPACT_ATOMS: atom_id res chain seq x y z
N MET A 1 74.59 21.45 59.45
CA MET A 1 73.82 22.08 58.33
C MET A 1 72.79 21.14 57.75
N HIS A 2 73.03 19.83 57.61
CA HIS A 2 72.01 18.88 57.06
C HIS A 2 70.84 18.67 57.98
N GLU A 3 71.03 18.61 59.35
CA GLU A 3 69.90 18.37 60.28
C GLU A 3 69.02 19.61 60.45
N GLN A 4 69.52 20.82 60.24
CA GLN A 4 68.70 22.02 60.30
C GLN A 4 67.83 22.22 59.06
N MET A 5 68.29 21.76 57.90
CA MET A 5 67.50 21.80 56.67
C MET A 5 66.38 20.76 56.65
N ALA A 6 66.59 19.59 57.19
CA ALA A 6 65.57 18.53 57.32
C ALA A 6 64.42 18.97 58.28
N GLY A 7 64.75 19.74 59.33
CA GLY A 7 63.73 20.32 60.21
C GLY A 7 62.88 21.43 59.60
N VAL A 8 63.44 22.23 58.68
CA VAL A 8 62.74 23.27 57.99
C VAL A 8 61.81 22.67 56.86
N THR A 9 62.27 21.69 56.13
CA THR A 9 61.43 20.99 55.14
C THR A 9 60.20 20.29 55.80
N SER A 10 60.40 19.62 56.92
CA SER A 10 59.33 18.98 57.67
C SER A 10 58.27 19.95 58.25
N ARG A 11 58.71 21.19 58.52
CA ARG A 11 57.77 22.25 58.97
C ARG A 11 57.04 22.85 57.76
N LEU A 12 57.68 23.03 56.65
CA LEU A 12 57.04 23.50 55.39
C LEU A 12 55.99 22.51 54.91
N ASP A 13 56.27 21.19 54.92
CA ASP A 13 55.33 20.13 54.51
C ASP A 13 54.11 20.10 55.44
N ARG A 14 54.29 20.35 56.76
CA ARG A 14 53.14 20.46 57.66
C ARG A 14 52.28 21.68 57.43
N THR A 15 52.87 22.83 57.18
CA THR A 15 52.14 24.08 56.91
C THR A 15 51.45 24.01 55.52
N GLU A 16 52.02 23.39 54.52
CA GLU A 16 51.36 23.13 53.24
C GLU A 16 50.15 22.20 53.44
N HIS A 17 50.30 21.12 54.17
CA HIS A 17 49.21 20.20 54.47
C HIS A 17 48.04 20.85 55.25
N GLU A 18 48.35 21.72 56.23
CA GLU A 18 47.35 22.48 57.01
C GLU A 18 46.63 23.51 56.11
N LEU A 19 47.35 24.19 55.20
CA LEU A 19 46.78 25.12 54.23
C LEU A 19 45.86 24.42 53.17
N ASP A 20 46.24 23.26 52.73
CA ASP A 20 45.41 22.45 51.80
C ASP A 20 44.15 21.93 52.49
N LEU A 21 44.23 21.53 53.75
CA LEU A 21 43.09 21.15 54.55
C LEU A 21 42.11 22.32 54.81
N GLU A 22 42.63 23.53 55.11
CA GLU A 22 41.82 24.74 55.22
C GLU A 22 41.17 25.14 53.90
N ARG A 23 41.89 25.00 52.75
CA ARG A 23 41.30 25.26 51.43
C ARG A 23 40.18 24.28 51.10
N ALA A 24 40.38 23.00 51.31
CA ALA A 24 39.36 21.98 51.11
C ALA A 24 38.10 22.25 51.97
N THR A 25 38.30 22.61 53.23
CA THR A 25 37.19 22.95 54.13
C THR A 25 36.43 24.19 53.68
N ARG A 26 37.14 25.23 53.18
CA ARG A 26 36.52 26.44 52.62
C ARG A 26 35.77 26.14 51.30
N GLU A 27 36.32 25.31 50.42
CA GLU A 27 35.64 24.89 49.19
C GLU A 27 34.32 24.11 49.47
N ASP A 28 34.34 23.22 50.48
CA ASP A 28 33.14 22.49 50.89
C ASP A 28 32.06 23.41 51.49
N ILE A 29 32.46 24.43 52.29
CA ILE A 29 31.55 25.43 52.82
C ILE A 29 30.96 26.29 51.69
N ILE A 30 31.78 26.74 50.77
CA ILE A 30 31.31 27.53 49.60
C ILE A 30 30.35 26.70 48.77
N LYS A 31 30.68 25.44 48.50
CA LYS A 31 29.83 24.52 47.74
C LYS A 31 28.48 24.30 48.40
N ALA A 32 28.46 24.07 49.70
CA ALA A 32 27.23 23.90 50.46
C ALA A 32 26.35 25.17 50.45
N GLU A 33 26.95 26.38 50.58
CA GLU A 33 26.24 27.66 50.52
C GLU A 33 25.69 27.93 49.10
N VAL A 34 26.45 27.61 48.04
CA VAL A 34 25.98 27.73 46.67
C VAL A 34 24.80 26.81 46.41
N GLU A 35 24.88 25.55 46.85
CA GLU A 35 23.79 24.59 46.72
C GLU A 35 22.54 25.01 47.51
N ARG A 36 22.73 25.62 48.69
CA ARG A 36 21.62 26.18 49.47
C ARG A 36 20.94 27.33 48.70
N ARG A 37 21.71 28.28 48.16
CA ARG A 37 21.17 29.42 47.39
C ARG A 37 20.49 28.99 46.10
N ILE A 38 21.00 27.95 45.42
CA ILE A 38 20.34 27.39 44.26
C ILE A 38 18.97 26.82 44.64
N ARG A 39 18.89 25.99 45.67
CA ARG A 39 17.60 25.43 46.15
C ARG A 39 16.60 26.52 46.53
N GLU A 40 17.04 27.58 47.24
CA GLU A 40 16.17 28.72 47.58
C GLU A 40 15.70 29.50 46.34
N ALA A 41 16.56 29.65 45.34
CA ALA A 41 16.19 30.28 44.06
C ALA A 41 15.22 29.43 43.25
N GLU A 42 15.44 28.13 43.20
CA GLU A 42 14.53 27.16 42.51
C GLU A 42 13.14 27.17 43.17
N GLN A 43 13.11 27.20 44.50
CA GLN A 43 11.85 27.25 45.22
C GLN A 43 11.09 28.57 44.99
N ARG A 44 11.77 29.73 45.00
CA ARG A 44 11.15 31.02 44.65
C ARG A 44 10.63 31.08 43.22
N ILE A 45 11.37 30.50 42.28
CA ILE A 45 10.93 30.41 40.90
C ILE A 45 9.69 29.51 40.77
N ARG A 46 9.68 28.38 41.48
CA ARG A 46 8.54 27.44 41.48
C ARG A 46 7.28 28.11 42.05
N GLU A 47 7.40 28.76 43.21
CA GLU A 47 6.30 29.51 43.87
C GLU A 47 5.77 30.66 42.99
N LYS A 48 6.66 31.34 42.26
CA LYS A 48 6.30 32.42 41.34
C LYS A 48 5.57 31.88 40.10
N VAL A 49 6.06 30.78 39.54
CA VAL A 49 5.41 30.10 38.41
C VAL A 49 4.03 29.59 38.80
N GLU A 50 3.90 28.94 39.96
CA GLU A 50 2.61 28.46 40.47
C GLU A 50 1.62 29.60 40.70
N SER A 51 2.07 30.75 41.24
CA SER A 51 1.19 31.90 41.50
C SER A 51 0.79 32.68 40.24
N GLU A 52 1.69 32.82 39.25
CA GLU A 52 1.41 33.53 37.99
C GLU A 52 0.51 32.73 37.03
N TYR A 53 0.52 31.41 37.12
CA TYR A 53 -0.23 30.53 36.17
C TYR A 53 -1.49 29.88 36.75
N ALA A 54 -1.68 29.85 38.07
CA ALA A 54 -2.88 29.28 38.73
C ALA A 54 -4.18 29.92 38.22
N GLY A 55 -4.23 31.25 38.12
CA GLY A 55 -5.41 31.96 37.64
C GLY A 55 -5.71 31.76 36.15
N ARG A 56 -4.66 31.50 35.33
CA ARG A 56 -4.83 31.24 33.90
C ARG A 56 -5.30 29.80 33.61
N LEU A 57 -4.96 28.84 34.45
CA LEU A 57 -5.46 27.48 34.37
C LEU A 57 -6.97 27.42 34.64
N ASP A 58 -7.44 28.09 35.67
CA ASP A 58 -8.87 28.15 36.00
C ASP A 58 -9.70 28.81 34.89
N GLU A 59 -9.21 29.91 34.29
CA GLU A 59 -9.87 30.53 33.11
C GLU A 59 -9.91 29.62 31.89
N LEU A 60 -8.86 28.84 31.66
CA LEU A 60 -8.79 27.86 30.53
C LEU A 60 -9.74 26.69 30.77
N ASP A 61 -9.87 26.21 31.98
CA ASP A 61 -10.79 25.12 32.34
C ASP A 61 -12.26 25.55 32.20
N VAL A 62 -12.61 26.79 32.63
CA VAL A 62 -13.95 27.35 32.39
C VAL A 62 -14.25 27.50 30.91
N ARG A 63 -13.29 27.99 30.13
CA ARG A 63 -13.47 28.17 28.68
C ARG A 63 -13.55 26.85 27.93
N LYS A 64 -12.83 25.82 28.40
CA LYS A 64 -12.90 24.47 27.90
C LYS A 64 -14.26 23.83 28.15
N ALA A 65 -14.78 23.97 29.36
CA ALA A 65 -16.10 23.46 29.71
C ALA A 65 -17.23 24.14 28.89
N GLU A 66 -17.09 25.43 28.58
CA GLU A 66 -18.04 26.15 27.72
C GLU A 66 -17.97 25.67 26.24
N LEU A 67 -16.77 25.38 25.72
CA LEU A 67 -16.56 24.82 24.40
C LEU A 67 -17.10 23.40 24.31
N ASP A 68 -16.89 22.57 25.31
CA ASP A 68 -17.38 21.19 25.35
C ASP A 68 -18.93 21.18 25.36
N ARG A 69 -19.55 22.08 26.11
CA ARG A 69 -21.02 22.26 26.13
C ARG A 69 -21.59 22.74 24.77
N ARG A 70 -20.88 23.64 24.09
CA ARG A 70 -21.26 24.07 22.73
C ARG A 70 -21.13 22.95 21.73
N LYS A 71 -20.12 22.10 21.87
CA LYS A 71 -19.89 20.93 21.02
C LYS A 71 -21.01 19.88 21.20
N GLU A 72 -21.37 19.56 22.45
CA GLU A 72 -22.48 18.65 22.75
C GLU A 72 -23.81 19.16 22.18
N ASN A 73 -24.11 20.43 22.31
CA ASN A 73 -25.32 21.04 21.74
C ASN A 73 -25.31 20.99 20.19
N MET A 74 -24.17 21.15 19.56
CA MET A 74 -24.03 21.05 18.12
C MET A 74 -24.19 19.61 17.63
N GLU A 75 -23.58 18.64 18.33
CA GLU A 75 -23.72 17.20 18.03
C GLU A 75 -25.17 16.75 18.14
N HIS A 76 -25.89 17.19 19.18
CA HIS A 76 -27.31 16.90 19.33
C HIS A 76 -28.19 17.57 18.25
N ALA A 77 -27.87 18.79 17.84
CA ALA A 77 -28.56 19.45 16.72
C ALA A 77 -28.31 18.74 15.36
N PHE A 78 -27.11 18.24 15.11
CA PHE A 78 -26.80 17.44 13.91
C PHE A 78 -27.51 16.10 13.92
N GLU A 79 -27.63 15.44 15.08
CA GLU A 79 -28.34 14.17 15.21
C GLU A 79 -29.86 14.33 14.95
N LEU A 80 -30.48 15.36 15.50
CA LEU A 80 -31.87 15.72 15.22
C LEU A 80 -32.12 16.07 13.74
N MET A 81 -31.16 16.77 13.12
CA MET A 81 -31.23 17.11 11.71
C MET A 81 -31.08 15.86 10.82
N GLY A 82 -30.19 14.93 11.19
CA GLY A 82 -30.03 13.64 10.53
C GLY A 82 -31.29 12.79 10.59
N GLN A 83 -31.93 12.69 11.77
CA GLN A 83 -33.18 11.95 11.94
C GLN A 83 -34.33 12.53 11.13
N ARG A 84 -34.46 13.88 11.05
CA ARG A 84 -35.43 14.56 10.17
C ARG A 84 -35.21 14.26 8.70
N LEU A 85 -33.95 14.30 8.22
CA LEU A 85 -33.63 14.04 6.82
C LEU A 85 -33.92 12.59 6.43
N ILE A 86 -33.65 11.64 7.33
CA ILE A 86 -34.00 10.21 7.13
C ILE A 86 -35.51 10.05 7.05
N ALA A 87 -36.25 10.63 7.97
CA ALA A 87 -37.73 10.53 7.98
C ALA A 87 -38.37 11.14 6.72
N GLU A 88 -37.88 12.31 6.27
CA GLU A 88 -38.36 12.94 5.02
C GLU A 88 -38.02 12.09 3.78
N THR A 89 -36.86 11.45 3.77
CA THR A 89 -36.42 10.59 2.65
C THR A 89 -37.25 9.32 2.60
N GLU A 90 -37.51 8.69 3.75
CA GLU A 90 -38.38 7.53 3.84
C GLU A 90 -39.83 7.83 3.41
N GLN A 91 -40.33 9.02 3.78
CA GLN A 91 -41.65 9.46 3.35
C GLN A 91 -41.76 9.65 1.82
N LYS A 92 -40.69 10.25 1.20
CA LYS A 92 -40.63 10.39 -0.25
C LYS A 92 -40.52 9.06 -0.97
N ILE A 93 -39.77 8.10 -0.42
CA ILE A 93 -39.65 6.75 -0.98
C ILE A 93 -40.99 6.01 -0.89
N ARG A 94 -41.71 6.06 0.26
CA ARG A 94 -43.05 5.47 0.39
C ARG A 94 -44.02 6.05 -0.62
N LYS A 95 -44.08 7.39 -0.73
CA LYS A 95 -44.95 8.06 -1.69
C LYS A 95 -44.66 7.64 -3.13
N ALA A 96 -43.38 7.59 -3.52
CA ALA A 96 -42.96 7.16 -4.86
C ALA A 96 -43.33 5.68 -5.13
N LYS A 97 -43.26 4.83 -4.10
CA LYS A 97 -43.66 3.41 -4.21
C LYS A 97 -45.15 3.27 -4.38
N ASP A 98 -45.96 4.00 -3.58
CA ASP A 98 -47.44 3.97 -3.65
C ASP A 98 -47.93 4.53 -4.99
N ASP A 99 -47.31 5.61 -5.51
CA ASP A 99 -47.60 6.19 -6.83
C ASP A 99 -47.28 5.19 -7.96
N ALA A 100 -46.17 4.45 -7.86
CA ALA A 100 -45.77 3.44 -8.84
C ALA A 100 -46.69 2.22 -8.83
N GLU A 101 -47.08 1.72 -7.65
CA GLU A 101 -48.05 0.61 -7.51
C GLU A 101 -49.42 1.00 -8.02
N SER A 102 -49.90 2.22 -7.72
CA SER A 102 -51.20 2.72 -8.22
C SER A 102 -51.20 2.86 -9.75
N HIS A 103 -50.10 3.31 -10.33
CA HIS A 103 -49.96 3.43 -11.79
C HIS A 103 -49.89 2.05 -12.49
N PHE A 104 -49.24 1.07 -11.87
CA PHE A 104 -49.12 -0.29 -12.38
C PHE A 104 -50.49 -1.01 -12.31
N LEU A 105 -51.19 -0.91 -11.16
CA LEU A 105 -52.52 -1.49 -10.97
C LEU A 105 -53.58 -0.87 -11.91
N GLY A 106 -53.51 0.45 -12.13
CA GLY A 106 -54.36 1.15 -13.10
C GLY A 106 -54.15 0.68 -14.54
N LYS A 107 -52.91 0.42 -14.96
CA LYS A 107 -52.60 -0.14 -16.28
C LYS A 107 -53.10 -1.60 -16.43
N MET A 108 -52.91 -2.42 -15.39
CA MET A 108 -53.39 -3.80 -15.39
C MET A 108 -54.92 -3.88 -15.42
N ALA A 109 -55.63 -3.03 -14.66
CA ALA A 109 -57.07 -2.97 -14.68
C ALA A 109 -57.62 -2.57 -16.06
N ALA A 110 -57.02 -1.56 -16.71
CA ALA A 110 -57.41 -1.13 -18.05
C ALA A 110 -57.19 -2.23 -19.13
N GLN A 111 -56.09 -3.01 -19.01
CA GLN A 111 -55.83 -4.14 -19.90
C GLN A 111 -56.80 -5.29 -19.69
N THR A 112 -57.17 -5.58 -18.41
CA THR A 112 -58.09 -6.66 -18.06
C THR A 112 -59.51 -6.31 -18.52
N GLU A 113 -59.95 -5.06 -18.38
CA GLU A 113 -61.23 -4.57 -18.83
C GLU A 113 -61.36 -4.62 -20.37
N GLY A 114 -60.30 -4.27 -21.09
CA GLY A 114 -60.20 -4.42 -22.53
C GLY A 114 -60.33 -5.87 -23.00
N PHE A 115 -59.70 -6.81 -22.27
CA PHE A 115 -59.75 -8.24 -22.56
C PHE A 115 -61.14 -8.84 -22.29
N LEU A 116 -61.80 -8.44 -21.19
CA LEU A 116 -63.15 -8.88 -20.85
C LEU A 116 -64.23 -8.35 -21.83
N ARG A 117 -64.05 -7.13 -22.36
CA ARG A 117 -64.91 -6.60 -23.43
C ARG A 117 -64.82 -7.39 -24.74
N LEU A 118 -63.58 -7.71 -25.17
CA LEU A 118 -63.32 -8.53 -26.34
C LEU A 118 -63.90 -9.95 -26.19
N PHE A 119 -63.83 -10.54 -24.98
CA PHE A 119 -64.37 -11.86 -24.67
C PHE A 119 -65.92 -11.86 -24.63
N SER A 120 -66.55 -10.81 -24.16
CA SER A 120 -68.01 -10.62 -24.16
C SER A 120 -68.57 -10.44 -25.56
N GLU A 121 -67.86 -9.74 -26.47
CA GLU A 121 -68.27 -9.58 -27.87
C GLU A 121 -68.10 -10.87 -28.69
N MET A 122 -67.12 -11.73 -28.35
CA MET A 122 -66.96 -13.04 -29.00
C MET A 122 -67.99 -14.06 -28.64
N THR A 123 -68.56 -14.03 -27.43
CA THR A 123 -69.55 -15.05 -26.96
C THR A 123 -70.98 -14.78 -27.45
N SER A 124 -71.29 -13.63 -27.96
CA SER A 124 -72.63 -13.23 -28.41
C SER A 124 -72.96 -13.51 -29.88
N ARG A 125 -72.03 -14.09 -30.69
CA ARG A 125 -72.27 -14.41 -32.14
C ARG A 125 -72.51 -15.91 -32.35
N LYS A 126 -73.54 -16.28 -33.14
CA LYS A 126 -74.04 -17.67 -33.36
C LYS A 126 -73.05 -18.55 -34.11
N ASN A 127 -73.04 -19.85 -33.76
CA ASN A 127 -72.07 -20.88 -34.17
C ASN A 127 -71.86 -21.15 -35.68
N ALA A 128 -72.62 -20.60 -36.59
CA ALA A 128 -72.49 -20.85 -38.03
C ALA A 128 -71.39 -19.94 -38.66
N ASP A 129 -71.17 -18.73 -38.13
CA ASP A 129 -70.13 -17.82 -38.64
C ASP A 129 -68.77 -18.10 -38.06
N ILE A 130 -68.67 -18.92 -37.00
CA ILE A 130 -67.37 -19.17 -36.30
C ILE A 130 -66.46 -20.05 -37.16
N GLN A 131 -66.97 -20.97 -37.93
CA GLN A 131 -66.12 -21.85 -38.81
C GLN A 131 -65.52 -21.05 -40.00
N ASP A 132 -66.27 -20.18 -40.63
CA ASP A 132 -65.82 -19.33 -41.72
C ASP A 132 -64.88 -18.20 -41.20
N TYR A 133 -65.17 -17.71 -40.00
CA TYR A 133 -64.28 -16.73 -39.31
C TYR A 133 -62.97 -17.37 -38.84
N LEU A 134 -63.00 -18.62 -38.36
CA LEU A 134 -61.79 -19.37 -37.98
C LEU A 134 -60.92 -19.69 -39.17
N ALA A 135 -61.50 -20.02 -40.33
CA ALA A 135 -60.76 -20.24 -41.55
C ALA A 135 -60.11 -18.93 -42.09
N LYS A 136 -60.89 -17.84 -42.11
CA LYS A 136 -60.35 -16.50 -42.46
C LYS A 136 -59.38 -15.94 -41.43
N PHE A 137 -59.60 -16.24 -40.16
CA PHE A 137 -58.70 -15.90 -39.07
C PHE A 137 -57.38 -16.70 -39.14
N LYS A 138 -57.46 -17.95 -39.59
CA LYS A 138 -56.24 -18.77 -39.77
C LYS A 138 -55.37 -18.24 -40.89
N VAL A 139 -55.94 -17.84 -42.02
CA VAL A 139 -55.22 -17.28 -43.15
C VAL A 139 -54.71 -15.87 -42.80
N ALA A 140 -55.55 -15.01 -42.20
CA ALA A 140 -55.15 -13.69 -41.70
C ALA A 140 -54.15 -13.74 -40.54
N SER A 141 -54.24 -14.80 -39.70
CA SER A 141 -53.28 -15.08 -38.63
C SER A 141 -51.90 -15.48 -39.19
N GLU A 142 -51.87 -16.27 -40.26
CA GLU A 142 -50.60 -16.66 -40.88
C GLU A 142 -49.95 -15.48 -41.63
N GLU A 143 -50.72 -14.65 -42.32
CA GLU A 143 -50.22 -13.39 -42.91
C GLU A 143 -49.85 -12.33 -41.88
N ALA A 144 -50.65 -12.19 -40.84
CA ALA A 144 -50.37 -11.30 -39.70
C ALA A 144 -49.17 -11.80 -38.86
N GLN A 145 -49.04 -13.12 -38.67
CA GLN A 145 -47.83 -13.70 -38.05
C GLN A 145 -46.58 -13.49 -38.90
N ALA A 146 -46.68 -13.63 -40.25
CA ALA A 146 -45.60 -13.37 -41.17
C ALA A 146 -45.24 -11.88 -41.18
N ALA A 147 -46.24 -10.97 -41.18
CA ALA A 147 -45.99 -9.52 -41.11
C ALA A 147 -45.44 -9.10 -39.75
N ILE A 148 -46.00 -9.59 -38.64
CA ILE A 148 -45.51 -9.39 -37.29
C ILE A 148 -44.08 -9.99 -37.12
N SER A 149 -43.85 -11.20 -37.67
CA SER A 149 -42.52 -11.81 -37.63
C SER A 149 -41.51 -10.98 -38.39
N ASN A 150 -41.86 -10.45 -39.57
CA ASN A 150 -40.98 -9.56 -40.31
C ASN A 150 -40.75 -8.19 -39.65
N GLU A 151 -41.79 -7.63 -39.05
CA GLU A 151 -41.66 -6.37 -38.29
C GLU A 151 -40.87 -6.55 -37.00
N ILE A 152 -41.07 -7.67 -36.28
CA ILE A 152 -40.29 -8.08 -35.12
C ILE A 152 -38.81 -8.34 -35.54
N LYS A 153 -38.62 -9.06 -36.67
CA LYS A 153 -37.30 -9.30 -37.19
C LYS A 153 -36.54 -8.01 -37.56
N THR A 154 -37.25 -7.07 -38.20
CA THR A 154 -36.70 -5.75 -38.57
C THR A 154 -36.45 -4.89 -37.35
N LYS A 155 -37.34 -4.94 -36.33
CA LYS A 155 -37.12 -4.25 -35.04
C LYS A 155 -36.00 -4.90 -34.23
N LEU A 156 -35.92 -6.23 -34.20
CA LEU A 156 -34.83 -6.96 -33.58
C LEU A 156 -33.50 -6.70 -34.28
N GLU A 157 -33.45 -6.65 -35.60
CA GLU A 157 -32.24 -6.29 -36.35
C GLU A 157 -31.84 -4.83 -36.08
N ARG A 158 -32.77 -3.88 -35.93
CA ARG A 158 -32.50 -2.51 -35.46
C ARG A 158 -32.03 -2.48 -34.00
N ILE A 159 -32.63 -3.26 -33.15
CA ILE A 159 -32.22 -3.36 -31.73
C ILE A 159 -30.84 -4.03 -31.64
N PHE A 160 -30.61 -5.12 -32.39
CA PHE A 160 -29.31 -5.78 -32.46
C PHE A 160 -28.22 -4.86 -33.02
N LYS A 161 -28.50 -4.07 -34.09
CA LYS A 161 -27.57 -3.07 -34.59
C LYS A 161 -27.33 -1.94 -33.58
N ASN A 162 -28.36 -1.49 -32.87
CA ASN A 162 -28.23 -0.52 -31.78
C ASN A 162 -27.55 -1.09 -30.55
N GLU A 163 -27.83 -2.35 -30.20
CA GLU A 163 -27.11 -3.06 -29.14
C GLU A 163 -25.68 -3.38 -29.52
N GLN A 164 -25.40 -3.77 -30.75
CA GLN A 164 -24.01 -3.92 -31.22
C GLN A 164 -23.27 -2.59 -31.21
N SER A 165 -23.94 -1.46 -31.57
CA SER A 165 -23.36 -0.14 -31.44
C SER A 165 -23.20 0.28 -29.98
N LYS A 166 -24.21 0.03 -29.13
CA LYS A 166 -24.14 0.26 -27.69
C LYS A 166 -23.17 -0.71 -27.01
N ASN A 167 -23.14 -1.98 -27.40
CA ASN A 167 -22.18 -2.94 -26.89
C ASN A 167 -20.77 -2.68 -27.39
N ARG A 168 -20.58 -2.09 -28.59
CA ARG A 168 -19.28 -1.53 -28.99
C ARG A 168 -18.93 -0.32 -28.13
N GLN A 169 -19.85 0.60 -27.89
CA GLN A 169 -19.63 1.76 -27.01
C GLN A 169 -19.44 1.31 -25.54
N ILE A 170 -20.21 0.32 -25.09
CA ILE A 170 -20.06 -0.28 -23.75
C ILE A 170 -18.77 -1.10 -23.68
N ALA A 171 -18.40 -1.86 -24.72
CA ALA A 171 -17.12 -2.57 -24.78
C ALA A 171 -15.93 -1.60 -24.89
N GLU A 172 -16.11 -0.47 -25.53
CA GLU A 172 -15.13 0.62 -25.58
C GLU A 172 -15.06 1.36 -24.22
N LEU A 173 -16.18 1.64 -23.58
CA LEU A 173 -16.26 2.16 -22.20
C LEU A 173 -15.76 1.12 -21.17
N VAL A 174 -16.10 -0.14 -21.33
CA VAL A 174 -15.59 -1.26 -20.49
C VAL A 174 -14.11 -1.50 -20.77
N ARG A 175 -13.63 -1.40 -22.00
CA ARG A 175 -12.19 -1.35 -22.29
C ARG A 175 -11.54 -0.14 -21.65
N MET A 176 -12.13 1.05 -21.76
CA MET A 176 -11.65 2.24 -21.04
C MET A 176 -11.63 2.06 -19.53
N ILE A 177 -12.64 1.42 -18.93
CA ILE A 177 -12.79 1.23 -17.48
C ILE A 177 -11.93 0.07 -16.96
N PHE A 178 -11.86 -1.06 -17.67
CA PHE A 178 -11.17 -2.27 -17.19
C PHE A 178 -9.70 -2.35 -17.63
N THR A 179 -9.29 -1.68 -18.72
CA THR A 179 -7.87 -1.49 -19.01
C THR A 179 -7.21 -0.45 -18.13
N GLN A 180 -7.98 0.41 -17.44
CA GLN A 180 -7.47 1.33 -16.42
C GLN A 180 -6.70 0.63 -15.28
N LYS A 181 -7.01 -0.63 -14.97
CA LYS A 181 -6.20 -1.43 -14.01
C LYS A 181 -4.80 -1.78 -14.52
N ARG A 182 -4.49 -1.55 -15.81
CA ARG A 182 -3.20 -1.85 -16.44
C ARG A 182 -2.50 -0.62 -17.02
N GLU A 183 -2.92 0.59 -16.65
CA GLU A 183 -2.31 1.86 -17.12
C GLU A 183 -2.29 2.02 -18.65
N ARG A 184 -3.06 1.24 -19.41
CA ARG A 184 -3.10 1.28 -20.87
C ARG A 184 -4.44 1.82 -21.33
N PHE A 185 -4.42 3.09 -21.65
CA PHE A 185 -5.50 3.77 -22.35
C PHE A 185 -5.35 3.49 -23.85
N LEU A 186 -6.29 2.80 -24.46
CA LEU A 186 -6.20 2.41 -25.88
C LEU A 186 -7.00 3.40 -26.74
N VAL A 187 -6.29 4.24 -27.48
CA VAL A 187 -6.83 5.13 -28.53
C VAL A 187 -6.27 4.66 -29.86
N SER A 188 -7.06 4.72 -30.95
CA SER A 188 -6.57 4.40 -32.29
C SER A 188 -5.46 5.36 -32.71
N GLU A 189 -4.54 4.93 -33.56
CA GLU A 189 -3.43 5.78 -34.03
C GLU A 189 -3.93 7.01 -34.81
N ASP A 190 -5.05 6.90 -35.53
CA ASP A 190 -5.65 8.01 -36.27
C ASP A 190 -6.24 9.05 -35.29
N ASP A 191 -6.92 8.60 -34.25
CA ASP A 191 -7.44 9.49 -33.21
C ASP A 191 -6.31 10.19 -32.44
N ARG A 192 -5.20 9.47 -32.14
CA ARG A 192 -4.00 10.05 -31.54
C ARG A 192 -3.45 11.18 -32.40
N THR A 193 -3.21 10.90 -33.67
CA THR A 193 -2.68 11.87 -34.63
C THR A 193 -3.56 13.11 -34.69
N SER A 194 -4.88 12.93 -34.83
CA SER A 194 -5.84 14.02 -34.83
C SER A 194 -5.84 14.86 -33.55
N ILE A 195 -5.66 14.22 -32.38
CA ILE A 195 -5.62 14.95 -31.09
C ILE A 195 -4.31 15.73 -30.98
N HIS A 196 -3.17 15.16 -31.33
CA HIS A 196 -1.89 15.88 -31.31
C HIS A 196 -1.85 17.04 -32.31
N GLU A 197 -2.46 16.89 -33.49
CA GLU A 197 -2.61 17.98 -34.44
C GLU A 197 -3.46 19.15 -33.86
N ARG A 198 -4.53 18.83 -33.15
CA ARG A 198 -5.37 19.87 -32.48
C ARG A 198 -4.60 20.54 -31.34
N ILE A 199 -3.79 19.82 -30.57
CA ILE A 199 -2.92 20.41 -29.56
C ILE A 199 -1.97 21.39 -30.21
N LEU A 200 -1.26 20.98 -31.27
CA LEU A 200 -0.32 21.84 -31.99
C LEU A 200 -1.01 23.08 -32.63
N ALA A 201 -2.24 22.92 -33.14
CA ALA A 201 -3.00 24.02 -33.73
C ALA A 201 -3.50 25.01 -32.67
N SER A 202 -3.67 24.61 -31.42
CA SER A 202 -4.11 25.48 -30.34
C SER A 202 -2.99 26.27 -29.67
N LEU A 203 -1.72 26.02 -30.03
CA LEU A 203 -0.55 26.60 -29.40
C LEU A 203 0.30 27.42 -30.37
N GLU A 204 0.79 28.55 -29.91
CA GLU A 204 1.74 29.40 -30.63
C GLU A 204 3.19 28.89 -30.36
N LEU A 205 3.55 27.79 -31.02
CA LEU A 205 4.88 27.19 -30.92
C LEU A 205 5.78 27.68 -32.08
N THR A 206 7.08 27.79 -31.80
CA THR A 206 8.08 28.05 -32.84
C THR A 206 8.19 26.84 -33.79
N VAL A 207 8.85 27.04 -34.95
CA VAL A 207 9.10 25.94 -35.91
C VAL A 207 9.92 24.82 -35.28
N ASP A 208 10.94 25.17 -34.50
CA ASP A 208 11.82 24.23 -33.86
C ASP A 208 11.09 23.41 -32.77
N GLN A 209 10.31 24.06 -31.91
CA GLN A 209 9.47 23.37 -30.89
C GLN A 209 8.48 22.38 -31.53
N LYS A 210 7.85 22.78 -32.67
CA LYS A 210 6.98 21.88 -33.41
C LYS A 210 7.72 20.69 -33.99
N ALA A 211 8.95 20.90 -34.46
CA ALA A 211 9.79 19.84 -35.02
C ALA A 211 10.23 18.85 -33.92
N GLU A 212 10.73 19.33 -32.79
CA GLU A 212 11.11 18.53 -31.63
C GLU A 212 9.95 17.69 -31.10
N TYR A 213 8.79 18.32 -30.90
CA TYR A 213 7.58 17.62 -30.45
C TYR A 213 7.17 16.51 -31.44
N LYS A 214 7.17 16.79 -32.76
CA LYS A 214 6.84 15.79 -33.76
C LYS A 214 7.84 14.66 -33.78
N HIS A 215 9.15 14.95 -33.68
CA HIS A 215 10.21 13.95 -33.58
C HIS A 215 9.99 13.00 -32.41
N ALA A 216 9.70 13.54 -31.23
CA ALA A 216 9.39 12.74 -30.04
C ALA A 216 8.16 11.84 -30.25
N LEU A 217 7.08 12.37 -30.80
CA LEU A 217 5.86 11.59 -31.10
C LEU A 217 6.13 10.46 -32.10
N ASP A 218 6.84 10.75 -33.19
CA ASP A 218 7.14 9.77 -34.24
C ASP A 218 8.02 8.64 -33.68
N THR A 219 8.97 8.96 -32.82
CA THR A 219 9.84 7.98 -32.16
C THR A 219 9.03 7.07 -31.23
N VAL A 220 8.20 7.64 -30.36
CA VAL A 220 7.34 6.86 -29.45
C VAL A 220 6.30 6.04 -30.23
N LYS A 221 5.73 6.59 -31.31
CA LYS A 221 4.80 5.87 -32.20
C LYS A 221 5.48 4.67 -32.87
N LYS A 222 6.68 4.86 -33.43
CA LYS A 222 7.47 3.78 -34.06
C LYS A 222 7.74 2.65 -33.06
N TYR A 223 8.18 2.98 -31.85
CA TYR A 223 8.42 2.00 -30.81
C TYR A 223 7.13 1.23 -30.42
N ARG A 224 6.01 1.94 -30.23
CA ARG A 224 4.71 1.33 -29.89
C ARG A 224 4.24 0.34 -30.97
N LEU A 225 4.35 0.69 -32.23
CA LEU A 225 3.99 -0.17 -33.35
C LEU A 225 4.88 -1.41 -33.43
N GLN A 226 6.21 -1.25 -33.23
CA GLN A 226 7.14 -2.35 -33.14
C GLN A 226 6.77 -3.32 -32.02
N LYS A 227 6.52 -2.81 -30.81
CA LYS A 227 6.13 -3.61 -29.66
C LYS A 227 4.81 -4.36 -29.86
N GLU A 228 3.86 -3.76 -30.57
CA GLU A 228 2.61 -4.43 -30.91
C GLU A 228 2.81 -5.54 -31.92
N ALA A 229 3.64 -5.34 -32.93
CA ALA A 229 4.03 -6.38 -33.90
C ALA A 229 4.73 -7.55 -33.20
N GLU A 230 5.68 -7.30 -32.30
CA GLU A 230 6.34 -8.34 -31.51
C GLU A 230 5.34 -9.11 -30.62
N ARG A 231 4.37 -8.43 -30.02
CA ARG A 231 3.32 -9.06 -29.22
C ARG A 231 2.41 -9.97 -30.05
N LEU A 232 2.07 -9.55 -31.26
CA LEU A 232 1.27 -10.35 -32.19
C LEU A 232 2.05 -11.58 -32.68
N ALA A 233 3.33 -11.41 -33.01
CA ALA A 233 4.21 -12.51 -33.41
C ALA A 233 4.36 -13.55 -32.29
N ARG A 234 4.56 -13.12 -31.04
CA ARG A 234 4.59 -14.02 -29.87
C ARG A 234 3.26 -14.74 -29.64
N LYS A 235 2.11 -14.08 -29.87
CA LYS A 235 0.79 -14.70 -29.76
C LYS A 235 0.58 -15.76 -30.85
N GLU A 236 1.14 -15.56 -32.03
CA GLU A 236 1.08 -16.55 -33.13
C GLU A 236 1.96 -17.77 -32.85
N GLN A 237 3.13 -17.55 -32.21
CA GLN A 237 4.03 -18.62 -31.77
C GLN A 237 3.47 -19.42 -30.57
N HIS A 238 2.64 -18.80 -29.72
CA HIS A 238 2.03 -19.42 -28.53
C HIS A 238 0.56 -19.77 -28.74
N LYS A 239 0.20 -20.26 -29.95
CA LYS A 239 -1.13 -20.83 -30.21
C LYS A 239 -1.37 -22.17 -29.53
N ASP A 240 -0.31 -22.81 -29.06
CA ASP A 240 -0.42 -23.96 -28.16
C ASP A 240 -0.80 -23.44 -26.76
N GLY A 241 -1.93 -23.95 -26.26
CA GLY A 241 -2.61 -23.46 -25.08
C GLY A 241 -1.66 -23.22 -23.88
N HIS A 242 -2.04 -22.36 -22.97
CA HIS A 242 -1.37 -22.19 -21.69
C HIS A 242 -1.22 -23.56 -21.03
N GLY A 243 -0.06 -24.20 -21.24
CA GLY A 243 0.31 -25.42 -20.54
C GLY A 243 0.15 -25.14 -19.02
N ARG A 244 -0.41 -26.11 -18.30
CA ARG A 244 -0.39 -26.07 -16.83
C ARG A 244 1.05 -25.81 -16.42
N ASN A 245 1.28 -24.93 -15.45
CA ASN A 245 2.59 -24.82 -14.81
C ASN A 245 2.99 -26.22 -14.37
N MET A 246 4.15 -26.66 -14.80
CA MET A 246 4.67 -27.97 -14.41
C MET A 246 4.84 -28.01 -12.89
N ILE A 247 4.54 -29.15 -12.28
CA ILE A 247 4.83 -29.37 -10.87
C ILE A 247 6.36 -29.33 -10.71
N PRO A 248 6.92 -28.50 -9.78
CA PRO A 248 8.37 -28.41 -9.60
C PRO A 248 9.01 -29.79 -9.36
N GLU A 249 10.17 -30.01 -9.96
CA GLU A 249 10.88 -31.29 -9.84
C GLU A 249 11.40 -31.56 -8.42
N ASP A 250 11.71 -30.49 -7.68
CA ASP A 250 12.18 -30.49 -6.30
C ASP A 250 11.07 -30.70 -5.25
N MET A 251 9.80 -30.78 -5.69
CA MET A 251 8.69 -31.06 -4.78
C MET A 251 8.75 -32.52 -4.28
N ILE A 252 8.57 -32.70 -2.97
CA ILE A 252 8.54 -34.04 -2.36
C ILE A 252 7.40 -34.86 -2.96
N ARG A 253 7.75 -35.99 -3.55
CA ARG A 253 6.79 -36.96 -4.10
C ARG A 253 6.62 -38.13 -3.15
N LEU A 254 5.39 -38.46 -2.82
CA LEU A 254 5.05 -39.65 -2.06
C LEU A 254 5.19 -40.88 -2.98
N PRO A 255 5.35 -42.09 -2.40
CA PRO A 255 5.32 -43.34 -3.17
C PRO A 255 4.03 -43.43 -4.02
N GLU A 256 4.16 -43.89 -5.23
CA GLU A 256 3.01 -44.09 -6.13
C GLU A 256 2.02 -45.12 -5.57
N ILE A 257 0.73 -44.83 -5.70
CA ILE A 257 -0.34 -45.76 -5.35
C ILE A 257 -0.74 -46.48 -6.64
N LEU A 258 -0.48 -47.78 -6.69
CA LEU A 258 -0.92 -48.60 -7.80
C LEU A 258 -2.43 -48.86 -7.72
N VAL A 259 -3.15 -48.47 -8.76
CA VAL A 259 -4.57 -48.67 -8.86
C VAL A 259 -4.82 -49.74 -9.91
N TYR A 260 -5.24 -50.90 -9.48
CA TYR A 260 -5.55 -52.02 -10.39
C TYR A 260 -7.03 -52.01 -10.83
N PRO A 261 -7.37 -52.49 -12.02
CA PRO A 261 -8.73 -52.71 -12.45
C PRO A 261 -9.50 -53.59 -11.47
N GLU A 262 -10.79 -53.33 -11.28
CA GLU A 262 -11.62 -54.08 -10.31
C GLU A 262 -11.61 -55.59 -10.55
N GLU A 263 -11.52 -56.00 -11.81
CA GLU A 263 -11.48 -57.42 -12.21
C GLU A 263 -10.20 -58.14 -11.77
N CYS A 264 -9.12 -57.40 -11.50
CA CYS A 264 -7.85 -57.93 -11.03
C CYS A 264 -7.80 -58.06 -9.50
N ILE A 265 -8.68 -57.32 -8.80
CA ILE A 265 -8.68 -57.28 -7.33
C ILE A 265 -9.13 -58.64 -6.78
N GLY A 266 -8.24 -59.35 -6.03
CA GLY A 266 -8.49 -60.69 -5.49
C GLY A 266 -8.04 -61.83 -6.42
N HIS A 267 -7.65 -61.55 -7.69
CA HIS A 267 -7.20 -62.50 -8.65
C HIS A 267 -5.84 -62.13 -9.26
N MET A 268 -4.99 -61.46 -8.51
CA MET A 268 -3.70 -60.92 -9.01
C MET A 268 -2.73 -61.98 -9.53
N ASP A 269 -2.88 -63.25 -9.13
CA ASP A 269 -2.13 -64.38 -9.59
C ASP A 269 -2.52 -64.80 -11.04
N GLU A 270 -3.68 -64.46 -11.51
CA GLU A 270 -4.17 -64.73 -12.88
C GLU A 270 -3.76 -63.62 -13.87
N TYR A 271 -3.30 -62.44 -13.39
CA TYR A 271 -2.95 -61.31 -14.23
C TYR A 271 -1.45 -60.97 -14.12
N ARG A 272 -0.92 -60.38 -15.18
CA ARG A 272 0.44 -59.80 -15.22
C ARG A 272 0.42 -58.42 -15.79
N GLU A 273 1.25 -57.55 -15.27
CA GLU A 273 1.49 -56.23 -15.84
C GLU A 273 2.20 -56.36 -17.20
N VAL A 274 1.69 -55.65 -18.22
CA VAL A 274 2.25 -55.60 -19.57
C VAL A 274 2.90 -54.24 -19.83
N PHE A 275 2.32 -53.17 -19.34
CA PHE A 275 2.82 -51.78 -19.41
C PHE A 275 2.58 -51.06 -18.11
N PRO A 276 3.47 -50.12 -17.70
CA PRO A 276 3.36 -49.38 -16.44
C PRO A 276 2.17 -48.42 -16.35
N GLY A 277 1.44 -48.17 -17.47
CA GLY A 277 0.33 -47.24 -17.53
C GLY A 277 0.74 -45.77 -17.46
N GLU A 278 -0.24 -44.87 -17.36
CA GLU A 278 0.01 -43.42 -17.19
C GLU A 278 -0.06 -43.06 -15.72
N THR A 279 0.94 -42.29 -15.25
CA THR A 279 0.94 -41.71 -13.91
C THR A 279 0.24 -40.36 -13.89
N THR A 280 -0.81 -40.22 -13.08
CA THR A 280 -1.47 -38.93 -12.85
C THR A 280 -1.06 -38.37 -11.50
N GLU A 281 -0.41 -37.23 -11.49
CA GLU A 281 0.05 -36.56 -10.28
C GLU A 281 -0.99 -35.58 -9.73
N PHE A 282 -1.21 -35.59 -8.41
CA PHE A 282 -2.06 -34.68 -7.67
C PHE A 282 -1.25 -34.00 -6.56
N ILE A 283 -1.38 -32.66 -6.44
CA ILE A 283 -0.81 -31.91 -5.32
C ILE A 283 -1.70 -32.12 -4.10
N ILE A 284 -1.14 -32.75 -3.06
CA ILE A 284 -1.83 -33.02 -1.80
C ILE A 284 -1.30 -32.03 -0.75
N PRO A 285 -2.18 -31.18 -0.14
CA PRO A 285 -1.75 -30.32 0.95
C PRO A 285 -1.40 -31.16 2.18
N VAL A 286 -0.16 -31.01 2.65
CA VAL A 286 0.23 -31.58 3.96
C VAL A 286 -0.33 -30.69 5.05
N THR A 287 -1.16 -31.25 5.92
CA THR A 287 -1.68 -30.52 7.08
C THR A 287 -0.49 -30.24 8.00
N ALA A 288 -0.11 -28.96 8.09
CA ALA A 288 0.93 -28.53 9.02
C ALA A 288 0.45 -28.78 10.46
N LYS A 289 1.07 -29.76 11.13
CA LYS A 289 0.86 -30.00 12.56
C LYS A 289 2.04 -29.41 13.33
N TYR A 290 1.72 -28.80 14.48
CA TYR A 290 2.76 -28.36 15.40
C TYR A 290 3.35 -29.58 16.07
N MET A 291 4.70 -29.61 16.19
CA MET A 291 5.45 -30.68 16.83
C MET A 291 6.18 -30.12 18.04
N VAL A 292 6.42 -30.96 19.06
CA VAL A 292 7.20 -30.58 20.22
C VAL A 292 8.56 -31.29 20.13
N GLN A 293 9.63 -30.49 20.15
CA GLN A 293 10.99 -31.00 20.24
C GLN A 293 11.48 -30.83 21.68
N GLY A 294 11.77 -31.96 22.35
CA GLY A 294 12.38 -31.94 23.68
C GLY A 294 13.90 -32.01 23.60
N TYR A 295 14.57 -31.22 24.43
CA TYR A 295 16.03 -31.29 24.65
C TYR A 295 16.31 -31.77 26.06
N ARG A 296 17.17 -32.75 26.19
CA ARG A 296 17.57 -33.32 27.50
C ARG A 296 19.08 -33.16 27.65
N ASN A 297 19.52 -32.51 28.70
CA ASN A 297 20.91 -32.27 29.03
C ASN A 297 21.32 -33.22 30.16
N PRO A 298 21.84 -34.44 29.87
CA PRO A 298 22.27 -35.35 30.91
C PRO A 298 23.51 -34.80 31.62
N VAL A 299 23.56 -34.98 32.92
CA VAL A 299 24.76 -34.74 33.71
C VAL A 299 25.71 -35.91 33.51
N MET A 300 26.90 -35.66 33.03
CA MET A 300 27.90 -36.68 32.72
C MET A 300 29.08 -36.57 33.68
N VAL A 301 29.65 -37.73 34.04
CA VAL A 301 30.87 -37.82 34.81
C VAL A 301 31.83 -38.79 34.08
N ARG A 302 33.09 -38.48 34.04
CA ARG A 302 34.07 -39.41 33.46
C ARG A 302 34.17 -40.66 34.33
N LYS A 303 34.22 -41.83 33.72
CA LYS A 303 34.27 -43.11 34.41
C LYS A 303 35.56 -43.29 35.20
N ASP A 304 36.63 -42.62 34.83
CA ASP A 304 37.97 -42.65 35.43
C ASP A 304 38.23 -41.43 36.36
N ASP A 305 37.22 -40.55 36.57
CA ASP A 305 37.36 -39.37 37.43
C ASP A 305 37.00 -39.70 38.88
N ILE A 306 38.03 -39.74 39.80
CA ILE A 306 37.88 -39.98 41.21
C ILE A 306 37.14 -38.81 41.89
N ASP A 307 37.31 -37.61 41.44
CA ASP A 307 36.70 -36.37 41.99
C ASP A 307 35.23 -36.14 41.55
N GLN A 308 34.70 -36.98 40.66
CA GLN A 308 33.32 -36.91 40.10
C GLN A 308 32.94 -35.56 39.58
N LYS A 309 33.80 -34.91 38.78
CA LYS A 309 33.50 -33.63 38.16
C LYS A 309 32.33 -33.78 37.19
N PHE A 310 31.27 -32.97 37.42
CA PHE A 310 30.09 -32.98 36.59
C PHE A 310 30.35 -32.18 35.28
N HIS A 311 29.97 -32.77 34.16
CA HIS A 311 29.94 -32.14 32.83
C HIS A 311 28.49 -32.08 32.37
N ILE A 312 27.99 -30.83 32.15
CA ILE A 312 26.62 -30.58 31.72
C ILE A 312 26.71 -29.72 30.45
N ALA A 313 26.03 -30.14 29.38
CA ALA A 313 25.91 -29.33 28.20
C ALA A 313 25.13 -28.05 28.52
N PRO A 314 25.44 -26.93 27.86
CA PRO A 314 24.60 -25.73 27.99
C PRO A 314 23.15 -26.04 27.60
N VAL A 315 22.22 -25.39 28.27
CA VAL A 315 20.80 -25.53 27.98
C VAL A 315 20.54 -24.98 26.59
N HIS A 316 19.73 -25.70 25.80
CA HIS A 316 19.26 -25.14 24.51
C HIS A 316 18.38 -23.91 24.79
N GLU A 317 18.77 -22.79 24.24
CA GLU A 317 18.08 -21.53 24.43
C GLU A 317 17.50 -21.03 23.09
N GLU A 318 16.25 -20.62 23.13
CA GLU A 318 15.57 -19.90 22.09
C GLU A 318 15.52 -18.41 22.49
N LEU A 319 15.11 -17.50 21.61
CA LEU A 319 15.08 -16.06 21.87
C LEU A 319 14.40 -15.71 23.20
N ILE A 320 13.30 -16.38 23.52
CA ILE A 320 12.51 -16.09 24.72
C ILE A 320 12.80 -17.15 25.78
N TRP A 321 13.56 -16.78 26.78
CA TRP A 321 13.93 -17.65 27.87
C TRP A 321 12.70 -18.26 28.58
N LYS A 322 12.77 -19.57 28.88
CA LYS A 322 11.65 -20.34 29.45
C LYS A 322 10.36 -20.37 28.65
N SER A 323 10.37 -19.91 27.41
CA SER A 323 9.24 -20.08 26.49
C SER A 323 9.30 -21.45 25.82
N TYR A 324 8.16 -21.95 25.40
CA TYR A 324 8.08 -23.12 24.52
C TYR A 324 7.93 -22.75 23.04
N ALA A 325 8.02 -21.47 22.72
CA ALA A 325 8.01 -21.02 21.33
C ALA A 325 9.42 -21.09 20.75
N SER A 326 9.60 -21.87 19.69
CA SER A 326 10.83 -21.84 18.93
C SER A 326 10.93 -20.56 18.09
N ASN A 327 12.16 -20.13 17.77
CA ASN A 327 12.40 -18.98 16.90
C ASN A 327 11.70 -19.13 15.55
N LYS A 328 11.59 -20.35 15.03
CA LYS A 328 10.83 -20.65 13.82
C LYS A 328 9.32 -20.39 13.98
N LEU A 329 8.72 -20.73 15.12
CA LEU A 329 7.31 -20.42 15.39
C LEU A 329 7.10 -18.92 15.51
N LEU A 330 8.01 -18.20 16.17
CA LEU A 330 7.98 -16.75 16.28
C LEU A 330 8.04 -16.09 14.90
N ALA A 331 8.99 -16.49 14.05
CA ALA A 331 9.13 -16.00 12.68
C ALA A 331 7.85 -16.25 11.86
N GLN A 332 7.27 -17.45 11.94
CA GLN A 332 6.03 -17.78 11.24
C GLN A 332 4.84 -16.90 11.67
N LEU A 333 4.71 -16.62 12.97
CA LEU A 333 3.66 -15.74 13.49
C LEU A 333 3.74 -14.34 12.88
N GLU A 334 4.96 -13.78 12.80
CA GLU A 334 5.20 -12.44 12.26
C GLU A 334 4.95 -12.38 10.75
N VAL A 335 5.48 -13.34 9.99
CA VAL A 335 5.27 -13.39 8.53
C VAL A 335 3.79 -13.53 8.20
N ARG A 336 3.08 -14.43 8.86
CA ARG A 336 1.63 -14.59 8.65
C ARG A 336 0.84 -13.31 8.97
N LYS A 337 1.24 -12.55 9.98
CA LYS A 337 0.57 -11.29 10.32
C LYS A 337 0.83 -10.20 9.29
N TYR A 338 2.09 -9.98 8.90
CA TYR A 338 2.49 -8.80 8.13
C TYR A 338 2.59 -9.06 6.63
N MET A 339 2.86 -10.30 6.19
CA MET A 339 2.91 -10.65 4.77
C MET A 339 1.61 -11.31 4.28
N ASP A 340 1.06 -12.25 5.06
CA ASP A 340 -0.16 -12.99 4.69
C ASP A 340 -1.43 -12.31 5.20
N HIS A 341 -1.29 -11.17 5.89
CA HIS A 341 -2.41 -10.37 6.42
C HIS A 341 -3.33 -11.14 7.38
N MET A 342 -2.77 -12.10 8.13
CA MET A 342 -3.49 -12.92 9.11
C MET A 342 -3.29 -12.39 10.54
N PRO A 343 -4.23 -11.64 11.13
CA PRO A 343 -4.13 -11.16 12.51
C PRO A 343 -3.92 -12.29 13.51
N PHE A 344 -3.24 -12.04 14.62
CA PHE A 344 -2.94 -13.03 15.65
C PHE A 344 -4.18 -13.80 16.12
N ASN A 345 -5.33 -13.14 16.29
CA ASN A 345 -6.58 -13.82 16.68
C ASN A 345 -7.01 -14.90 15.69
N ARG A 346 -6.82 -14.69 14.39
CA ARG A 346 -7.10 -15.70 13.37
C ARG A 346 -6.09 -16.84 13.41
N GLN A 347 -4.81 -16.53 13.62
CA GLN A 347 -3.75 -17.52 13.78
C GLN A 347 -4.00 -18.39 15.01
N ILE A 348 -4.31 -17.79 16.17
CA ILE A 348 -4.65 -18.50 17.41
C ILE A 348 -5.88 -19.41 17.19
N SER A 349 -6.90 -18.92 16.48
CA SER A 349 -8.08 -19.70 16.16
C SER A 349 -7.77 -20.90 15.26
N GLN A 350 -6.83 -20.74 14.31
CA GLN A 350 -6.35 -21.84 13.48
C GLN A 350 -5.56 -22.85 14.32
N MET A 351 -4.60 -22.39 15.12
CA MET A 351 -3.78 -23.21 16.01
C MET A 351 -4.64 -24.04 16.96
N LYS A 352 -5.71 -23.43 17.49
CA LYS A 352 -6.67 -24.14 18.35
C LYS A 352 -7.37 -25.30 17.62
N ARG A 353 -7.72 -25.13 16.35
CA ARG A 353 -8.30 -26.23 15.54
C ARG A 353 -7.28 -27.34 15.29
N ASP A 354 -5.98 -26.97 15.22
CA ASP A 354 -4.87 -27.90 15.02
C ASP A 354 -4.35 -28.52 16.34
N GLY A 355 -5.05 -28.23 17.47
CA GLY A 355 -4.77 -28.81 18.79
C GLY A 355 -3.84 -27.98 19.67
N LEU A 356 -3.31 -26.83 19.20
CA LEU A 356 -2.46 -25.94 19.98
C LEU A 356 -3.28 -24.78 20.55
N VAL A 357 -3.48 -24.77 21.86
CA VAL A 357 -4.26 -23.72 22.55
C VAL A 357 -3.30 -22.67 23.13
N LEU A 358 -3.40 -21.44 22.64
CA LEU A 358 -2.59 -20.31 23.08
C LEU A 358 -3.49 -19.17 23.58
N ALA A 359 -3.05 -18.47 24.62
CA ALA A 359 -3.70 -17.25 25.06
C ALA A 359 -3.28 -16.08 24.14
N PRO A 360 -4.18 -15.15 23.81
CA PRO A 360 -3.84 -13.95 23.01
C PRO A 360 -2.73 -13.10 23.64
N SER A 361 -2.68 -13.00 24.97
CA SER A 361 -1.62 -12.30 25.70
C SER A 361 -0.25 -12.93 25.43
N THR A 362 -0.15 -14.28 25.50
CA THR A 362 1.11 -15.00 25.24
C THR A 362 1.67 -14.70 23.86
N VAL A 363 0.82 -14.74 22.83
CA VAL A 363 1.25 -14.45 21.45
C VAL A 363 1.63 -12.96 21.30
N ASN A 364 0.92 -12.06 21.99
CA ASN A 364 1.29 -10.65 22.00
C ASN A 364 2.64 -10.43 22.71
N ASP A 365 2.89 -11.09 23.85
CA ASP A 365 4.15 -10.96 24.58
C ASP A 365 5.32 -11.49 23.75
N TRP A 366 5.14 -12.59 23.02
CA TRP A 366 6.11 -13.09 22.06
C TRP A 366 6.40 -12.06 20.94
N HIS A 367 5.36 -11.47 20.36
CA HIS A 367 5.50 -10.43 19.36
C HIS A 367 6.30 -9.24 19.90
N VAL A 368 6.00 -8.79 21.13
CA VAL A 368 6.73 -7.70 21.78
C VAL A 368 8.20 -8.07 21.93
N ALA A 369 8.51 -9.27 22.45
CA ALA A 369 9.88 -9.73 22.65
C ALA A 369 10.67 -9.80 21.33
N VAL A 370 10.06 -10.32 20.26
CA VAL A 370 10.67 -10.35 18.92
C VAL A 370 10.98 -8.92 18.44
N CYS A 371 9.99 -8.02 18.51
CA CYS A 371 10.19 -6.65 18.06
C CYS A 371 11.26 -5.91 18.87
N ASP A 372 11.25 -6.04 20.20
CA ASP A 372 12.21 -5.37 21.07
C ASP A 372 13.65 -5.85 20.79
N THR A 373 13.82 -7.14 20.47
CA THR A 373 15.11 -7.69 20.04
C THR A 373 15.58 -7.13 18.70
N LEU A 374 14.67 -6.83 17.79
CA LEU A 374 14.98 -6.34 16.45
C LEU A 374 15.22 -4.82 16.37
N VAL A 375 15.00 -4.07 17.46
CA VAL A 375 15.19 -2.59 17.46
C VAL A 375 16.58 -2.16 16.96
N PRO A 376 17.71 -2.74 17.40
CA PRO A 376 19.03 -2.34 16.91
C PRO A 376 19.17 -2.55 15.40
N LEU A 377 18.66 -3.67 14.89
CA LEU A 377 18.70 -4.00 13.46
C LEU A 377 17.81 -3.05 12.65
N TYR A 378 16.66 -2.66 13.18
CA TYR A 378 15.76 -1.69 12.55
C TYR A 378 16.41 -0.29 12.43
N ARG A 379 17.10 0.17 13.47
CA ARG A 379 17.87 1.42 13.44
C ARG A 379 19.00 1.37 12.43
N LEU A 380 19.61 0.22 12.30
CA LEU A 380 20.68 0.01 11.32
C LEU A 380 20.12 0.05 9.88
N GLN A 381 18.98 -0.59 9.62
CA GLN A 381 18.30 -0.50 8.32
C GLN A 381 17.89 0.95 8.01
N GLU A 382 17.34 1.68 8.99
CA GLU A 382 17.04 3.11 8.84
C GLU A 382 18.29 3.89 8.40
N HIS A 383 19.41 3.65 9.08
CA HIS A 383 20.67 4.30 8.72
C HIS A 383 21.08 4.01 7.28
N TYR A 384 21.08 2.74 6.83
CA TYR A 384 21.48 2.38 5.47
C TYR A 384 20.52 2.97 4.41
N VAL A 385 19.23 2.97 4.67
CA VAL A 385 18.26 3.59 3.76
C VAL A 385 18.49 5.08 3.63
N MET A 386 18.80 5.78 4.75
CA MET A 386 19.06 7.22 4.77
C MET A 386 20.43 7.63 4.15
N LEU A 387 21.30 6.67 3.82
CA LEU A 387 22.51 6.94 3.03
C LEU A 387 22.23 7.11 1.52
N GLY A 388 21.06 6.72 1.03
CA GLY A 388 20.70 6.83 -0.38
C GLY A 388 20.73 8.26 -0.90
N LEU A 389 21.26 8.45 -2.11
CA LEU A 389 21.24 9.75 -2.76
C LEU A 389 19.86 10.11 -3.28
N HIS A 390 19.11 9.12 -3.71
CA HIS A 390 17.78 9.25 -4.29
C HIS A 390 16.75 8.53 -3.43
N MET A 391 15.70 9.26 -3.04
CA MET A 391 14.67 8.77 -2.12
C MET A 391 13.29 8.87 -2.75
N ALA A 392 12.44 7.89 -2.47
CA ALA A 392 11.01 7.99 -2.72
C ALA A 392 10.24 7.97 -1.40
N ALA A 393 9.16 8.72 -1.29
CA ALA A 393 8.36 8.79 -0.08
C ALA A 393 6.86 8.71 -0.38
N ASP A 394 6.15 7.89 0.41
CA ASP A 394 4.68 7.86 0.43
C ASP A 394 4.19 7.61 1.85
N GLY A 395 2.98 8.02 2.16
CA GLY A 395 2.44 7.90 3.50
C GLY A 395 1.00 7.42 3.54
N SER A 396 0.73 6.42 4.37
CA SER A 396 -0.63 5.91 4.57
C SER A 396 -1.11 6.14 6.01
N PRO A 397 -2.38 6.55 6.19
CA PRO A 397 -2.94 6.71 7.52
C PRO A 397 -3.07 5.36 8.22
N MET A 398 -2.73 5.33 9.52
CA MET A 398 -2.90 4.19 10.42
C MET A 398 -3.77 4.64 11.61
N PRO A 399 -4.95 4.04 11.81
CA PRO A 399 -5.73 4.28 13.00
C PRO A 399 -5.03 3.71 14.24
N VAL A 400 -4.86 4.50 15.27
CA VAL A 400 -4.29 4.09 16.56
C VAL A 400 -5.30 4.43 17.67
N VAL A 401 -5.49 3.53 18.62
CA VAL A 401 -6.40 3.77 19.74
C VAL A 401 -5.78 4.78 20.70
N ASP A 402 -6.52 5.83 20.97
CA ASP A 402 -6.23 6.80 22.03
C ASP A 402 -7.13 6.48 23.22
N ASN A 403 -6.55 5.91 24.27
CA ASN A 403 -7.29 5.48 25.45
C ASN A 403 -7.80 6.66 26.27
N GLU A 404 -7.12 7.83 26.22
CA GLU A 404 -7.57 9.02 26.93
C GLU A 404 -8.83 9.61 26.28
N ARG A 405 -8.91 9.54 24.95
CA ARG A 405 -10.04 10.09 24.18
C ARG A 405 -11.11 9.08 23.85
N HIS A 406 -10.94 7.80 24.22
CA HIS A 406 -11.82 6.67 23.90
C HIS A 406 -12.19 6.57 22.41
N LYS A 407 -11.25 6.92 21.51
CA LYS A 407 -11.43 6.87 20.06
C LYS A 407 -10.11 6.56 19.34
N THR A 408 -10.21 6.19 18.07
CA THR A 408 -9.01 6.08 17.24
C THR A 408 -8.58 7.46 16.74
N VAL A 409 -7.29 7.73 16.82
CA VAL A 409 -6.64 8.88 16.20
C VAL A 409 -5.96 8.45 14.91
N LYS A 410 -5.91 9.37 13.95
CA LYS A 410 -5.28 9.12 12.68
C LYS A 410 -3.81 9.47 12.76
N GLN A 411 -2.96 8.48 12.87
CA GLN A 411 -1.53 8.61 12.66
C GLN A 411 -1.14 8.21 11.25
N TYR A 412 0.14 8.29 10.89
CA TYR A 412 0.64 7.88 9.59
C TYR A 412 1.84 6.95 9.76
N ILE A 413 1.95 6.01 8.84
CA ILE A 413 3.19 5.31 8.55
C ILE A 413 3.68 5.85 7.21
N ILE A 414 4.90 6.37 7.19
CA ILE A 414 5.55 6.90 6.01
C ILE A 414 6.61 5.91 5.58
N GLU A 415 6.55 5.48 4.35
CA GLU A 415 7.59 4.71 3.69
C GLU A 415 8.59 5.68 3.06
N TYR A 416 9.86 5.49 3.37
CA TYR A 416 10.98 6.04 2.64
C TYR A 416 11.69 4.89 1.95
N ARG A 417 11.83 5.00 0.65
CA ARG A 417 12.49 3.98 -0.16
C ARG A 417 13.77 4.56 -0.75
N ASN A 418 14.89 3.96 -0.43
CA ASN A 418 16.14 4.24 -1.11
C ASN A 418 16.00 3.75 -2.57
N ILE A 419 16.03 4.66 -3.54
CA ILE A 419 15.86 4.32 -4.96
C ILE A 419 17.06 3.55 -5.48
N ASP A 420 18.26 3.87 -4.96
CA ASP A 420 19.52 3.28 -5.43
C ASP A 420 19.62 1.78 -5.11
N THR A 421 19.10 1.36 -3.96
CA THR A 421 19.08 -0.04 -3.52
C THR A 421 17.70 -0.71 -3.65
N GLY A 422 16.65 0.08 -3.69
CA GLY A 422 15.26 -0.37 -3.65
C GLY A 422 14.75 -0.69 -2.24
N ILE A 423 15.58 -0.61 -1.20
CA ILE A 423 15.22 -1.00 0.18
C ILE A 423 14.31 0.05 0.83
N PRO A 424 13.17 -0.36 1.40
CA PRO A 424 12.28 0.53 2.12
C PRO A 424 12.60 0.61 3.61
N ILE A 425 12.23 1.74 4.22
CA ILE A 425 12.06 1.91 5.66
C ILE A 425 10.70 2.55 5.93
N PHE A 426 9.94 1.98 6.85
CA PHE A 426 8.65 2.53 7.28
C PHE A 426 8.82 3.20 8.63
N LEU A 427 8.52 4.48 8.73
CA LEU A 427 8.60 5.26 9.95
C LEU A 427 7.22 5.76 10.38
N THR A 428 6.96 5.77 11.68
CA THR A 428 5.68 6.22 12.24
C THR A 428 5.70 7.69 12.60
N THR A 429 4.52 8.33 12.56
CA THR A 429 4.32 9.69 13.06
C THR A 429 3.69 9.66 14.45
N VAL A 430 4.21 8.81 15.35
CA VAL A 430 3.68 8.64 16.71
C VAL A 430 4.06 9.79 17.64
N GLY A 431 3.17 10.06 18.61
CA GLY A 431 3.36 11.09 19.61
C GLY A 431 2.18 12.05 19.72
N LYS A 432 2.10 12.79 20.86
CA LYS A 432 1.01 13.74 21.11
C LYS A 432 1.01 14.88 20.07
N GLY A 433 -0.06 14.96 19.29
CA GLY A 433 -0.23 15.99 18.26
C GLY A 433 0.43 15.70 16.91
N CYS A 434 1.06 14.54 16.75
CA CYS A 434 1.76 14.17 15.53
C CYS A 434 0.77 13.67 14.47
N GLY A 435 0.41 14.59 13.57
CA GLY A 435 -0.13 14.21 12.26
C GLY A 435 1.01 14.06 11.24
N ARG A 436 0.66 14.07 9.95
CA ARG A 436 1.65 14.15 8.85
C ARG A 436 2.15 15.62 8.72
N GLY A 437 2.64 16.21 9.83
CA GLY A 437 3.13 17.59 9.85
C GLY A 437 4.52 17.73 9.22
N LYS A 438 4.85 18.95 8.77
CA LYS A 438 6.18 19.27 8.21
C LYS A 438 7.30 18.94 9.20
N GLU A 439 7.10 19.24 10.47
CA GLU A 439 8.08 19.05 11.55
C GLU A 439 8.43 17.57 11.74
N VAL A 440 7.45 16.68 11.62
CA VAL A 440 7.64 15.23 11.71
C VAL A 440 8.48 14.73 10.55
N ILE A 441 8.13 15.16 9.30
CA ILE A 441 8.90 14.80 8.11
C ILE A 441 10.34 15.33 8.18
N GLN A 442 10.51 16.54 8.68
CA GLN A 442 11.85 17.13 8.90
C GLN A 442 12.66 16.33 9.90
N ALA A 443 12.06 15.89 11.01
CA ALA A 443 12.73 15.07 12.00
C ALA A 443 13.12 13.70 11.44
N GLN A 444 12.24 13.06 10.67
CA GLN A 444 12.51 11.75 10.04
C GLN A 444 13.62 11.84 8.99
N LEU A 445 13.71 12.93 8.23
CA LEU A 445 14.72 13.15 7.19
C LEU A 445 15.94 13.95 7.69
N ALA A 446 16.07 14.18 9.00
CA ALA A 446 17.15 15.00 9.56
C ALA A 446 18.56 14.47 9.20
N ASN A 447 18.70 13.16 9.15
CA ASN A 447 19.97 12.48 8.84
C ASN A 447 20.12 12.16 7.34
N TRP A 448 19.12 12.46 6.51
CA TRP A 448 19.21 12.23 5.08
C TRP A 448 19.95 13.37 4.38
N SER A 449 21.06 13.05 3.76
CA SER A 449 21.92 14.01 3.04
C SER A 449 21.83 13.88 1.51
N GLY A 450 20.88 13.10 1.00
CA GLY A 450 20.73 12.78 -0.42
C GLY A 450 20.42 13.98 -1.31
N LEU A 451 20.36 13.73 -2.60
CA LEU A 451 20.22 14.73 -3.67
C LEU A 451 18.75 15.04 -3.98
N ALA A 452 17.95 14.00 -4.23
CA ALA A 452 16.61 14.14 -4.77
C ALA A 452 15.59 13.22 -4.08
N LEU A 453 14.35 13.73 -3.92
CA LEU A 453 13.23 12.97 -3.34
C LEU A 453 12.01 13.07 -4.25
N ILE A 454 11.37 11.92 -4.55
CA ILE A 454 10.08 11.85 -5.23
C ILE A 454 8.95 11.51 -4.27
N CYS A 455 7.84 12.24 -4.35
CA CYS A 455 6.64 12.01 -3.53
C CYS A 455 5.35 12.48 -4.21
N ASP A 456 4.22 12.35 -3.51
CA ASP A 456 2.96 13.03 -3.88
C ASP A 456 3.08 14.56 -3.71
N ALA A 457 2.04 15.32 -4.09
CA ALA A 457 2.04 16.78 -3.95
C ALA A 457 1.79 17.27 -2.51
N TYR A 458 2.11 16.48 -1.49
CA TYR A 458 1.95 16.90 -0.11
C TYR A 458 2.97 18.00 0.26
N PRO A 459 2.51 19.18 0.76
CA PRO A 459 3.40 20.33 1.02
C PRO A 459 4.42 20.11 2.13
N GLY A 460 4.26 19.04 2.94
CA GLY A 460 5.19 18.71 4.02
C GLY A 460 6.63 18.48 3.55
N TYR A 461 6.86 18.24 2.25
CA TYR A 461 8.18 18.04 1.66
C TYR A 461 8.77 19.29 1.01
N ASP A 462 8.02 20.40 0.83
CA ASP A 462 8.43 21.60 0.09
C ASP A 462 9.66 22.30 0.70
N TRP A 463 9.94 22.07 1.98
CA TRP A 463 11.11 22.60 2.66
C TRP A 463 12.43 22.07 2.07
N LEU A 464 12.43 20.89 1.45
CA LEU A 464 13.61 20.29 0.82
C LEU A 464 14.18 21.21 -0.26
N LYS A 465 13.34 21.88 -1.04
CA LYS A 465 13.76 22.88 -2.03
C LYS A 465 14.52 24.04 -1.38
N LYS A 466 14.13 24.46 -0.17
CA LYS A 466 14.77 25.57 0.54
C LYS A 466 16.18 25.25 1.03
N ILE A 467 16.48 23.97 1.19
CA ILE A 467 17.84 23.50 1.56
C ILE A 467 18.64 22.96 0.36
N GLY A 468 18.17 23.27 -0.87
CA GLY A 468 18.90 22.94 -2.10
C GLY A 468 18.74 21.49 -2.56
N ARG A 469 17.75 20.75 -2.07
CA ARG A 469 17.42 19.39 -2.55
C ARG A 469 16.45 19.44 -3.71
N VAL A 470 16.56 18.50 -4.63
CA VAL A 470 15.63 18.37 -5.74
C VAL A 470 14.38 17.64 -5.25
N LEU A 471 13.23 18.26 -5.45
CA LEU A 471 11.93 17.66 -5.14
C LEU A 471 11.24 17.29 -6.45
N CYS A 472 10.99 15.97 -6.64
CA CYS A 472 10.23 15.44 -7.77
C CYS A 472 8.80 15.13 -7.33
N ARG A 473 7.83 15.37 -8.22
CA ARG A 473 6.43 14.99 -8.01
C ARG A 473 6.06 13.80 -8.87
N CYS A 474 5.30 12.91 -8.28
CA CYS A 474 4.83 11.69 -8.93
C CYS A 474 3.85 11.99 -10.07
N SER A 475 4.23 11.69 -11.31
CA SER A 475 3.39 11.89 -12.50
C SER A 475 2.14 11.00 -12.49
N ALA A 476 2.15 9.85 -11.80
CA ALA A 476 0.96 9.02 -11.66
C ALA A 476 -0.17 9.72 -10.90
N HIS A 477 0.13 10.64 -9.96
CA HIS A 477 -0.88 11.45 -9.29
C HIS A 477 -1.49 12.48 -10.22
N ALA A 478 -0.68 13.19 -11.00
CA ALA A 478 -1.15 14.11 -12.03
C ALA A 478 -2.04 13.40 -13.06
N ARG A 479 -1.62 12.22 -13.52
CA ARG A 479 -2.38 11.38 -14.45
C ARG A 479 -3.74 10.94 -13.87
N ARG A 480 -3.80 10.54 -12.58
CA ARG A 480 -5.07 10.16 -11.90
C ARG A 480 -6.08 11.31 -11.87
N ASP A 481 -5.63 12.55 -11.76
CA ASP A 481 -6.54 13.70 -11.81
C ASP A 481 -7.14 13.87 -13.21
N HIS A 482 -6.37 13.64 -14.28
CA HIS A 482 -6.88 13.58 -15.64
C HIS A 482 -7.82 12.39 -15.87
N GLU A 483 -7.56 11.23 -15.27
CA GLU A 483 -8.49 10.08 -15.29
C GLU A 483 -9.83 10.39 -14.61
N ARG A 484 -9.81 11.18 -13.53
CA ARG A 484 -11.04 11.66 -12.88
C ARG A 484 -11.80 12.64 -13.80
N ALA A 485 -11.06 13.52 -14.46
CA ALA A 485 -11.63 14.45 -15.42
C ALA A 485 -12.24 13.77 -16.65
N LEU A 486 -11.72 12.60 -17.09
CA LEU A 486 -12.33 11.79 -18.15
C LEU A 486 -13.77 11.37 -17.85
N LYS A 487 -14.12 11.16 -16.58
CA LYS A 487 -15.48 10.79 -16.17
C LYS A 487 -16.46 11.96 -16.29
N GLU A 488 -15.97 13.18 -16.16
CA GLU A 488 -16.75 14.41 -16.22
C GLU A 488 -16.81 14.94 -17.66
N ASN A 489 -15.67 15.07 -18.33
CA ASN A 489 -15.54 15.56 -19.69
C ASN A 489 -14.48 14.79 -20.50
N PRO A 490 -14.87 13.67 -21.15
CA PRO A 490 -13.92 12.84 -21.90
C PRO A 490 -13.18 13.59 -23.00
N LYS A 491 -13.87 14.51 -23.71
CA LYS A 491 -13.26 15.23 -24.83
C LYS A 491 -12.16 16.19 -24.38
N ALA A 492 -12.36 16.88 -23.27
CA ALA A 492 -11.38 17.82 -22.73
C ALA A 492 -10.19 17.10 -22.05
N ALA A 493 -10.46 15.98 -21.36
CA ALA A 493 -9.43 15.27 -20.62
C ALA A 493 -8.56 14.34 -21.49
N MET A 494 -9.06 13.91 -22.65
CA MET A 494 -8.36 12.98 -23.55
C MET A 494 -6.97 13.47 -23.99
N PRO A 495 -6.76 14.74 -24.38
CA PRO A 495 -5.44 15.22 -24.77
C PRO A 495 -4.40 15.07 -23.66
N GLY A 496 -4.74 15.41 -22.42
CA GLY A 496 -3.84 15.25 -21.27
C GLY A 496 -3.48 13.80 -21.00
N MET A 497 -4.46 12.89 -21.12
CA MET A 497 -4.20 11.46 -20.98
C MET A 497 -3.27 10.91 -22.05
N LEU A 498 -3.39 11.39 -23.29
CA LEU A 498 -2.49 10.99 -24.39
C LEU A 498 -1.07 11.51 -24.15
N LEU A 499 -0.92 12.78 -23.75
CA LEU A 499 0.39 13.35 -23.43
C LEU A 499 1.11 12.56 -22.32
N PHE A 500 0.40 12.19 -21.25
CA PHE A 500 0.98 11.28 -20.25
C PHE A 500 1.40 9.96 -20.88
N GLN A 501 0.61 9.40 -21.76
CA GLN A 501 0.90 8.12 -22.39
C GLN A 501 2.16 8.18 -23.27
N GLU A 502 2.36 9.29 -24.01
CA GLU A 502 3.57 9.50 -24.80
C GLU A 502 4.80 9.68 -23.86
N ILE A 503 4.68 10.43 -22.78
CA ILE A 503 5.75 10.59 -21.78
C ILE A 503 6.12 9.24 -21.15
N TYR A 504 5.15 8.42 -20.74
CA TYR A 504 5.42 7.06 -20.26
C TYR A 504 6.03 6.17 -21.34
N GLY A 505 5.70 6.41 -22.61
CA GLY A 505 6.30 5.73 -23.78
C GLY A 505 7.81 5.94 -23.87
N VAL A 506 8.30 7.13 -23.51
CA VAL A 506 9.75 7.42 -23.45
C VAL A 506 10.44 6.57 -22.38
N GLU A 507 9.86 6.47 -21.19
CA GLU A 507 10.41 5.59 -20.13
C GLU A 507 10.36 4.07 -20.52
N GLU A 508 9.40 3.68 -21.36
CA GLU A 508 9.39 2.33 -21.94
C GLU A 508 10.54 2.13 -22.95
N ILE A 509 10.86 3.13 -23.76
CA ILE A 509 12.01 3.10 -24.69
C ILE A 509 13.32 2.95 -23.91
N ILE A 510 13.52 3.78 -22.88
CA ILE A 510 14.70 3.76 -22.01
C ILE A 510 14.91 2.35 -21.41
N ARG A 511 13.84 1.74 -20.91
CA ARG A 511 13.90 0.37 -20.37
C ARG A 511 14.19 -0.69 -21.44
N HIS A 512 13.65 -0.53 -22.63
CA HIS A 512 13.86 -1.45 -23.73
C HIS A 512 15.31 -1.40 -24.26
N GLU A 513 15.88 -0.20 -24.32
CA GLU A 513 17.29 0.00 -24.69
C GLU A 513 18.27 -0.44 -23.58
N ASN A 514 17.77 -0.76 -22.38
CA ASN A 514 18.58 -0.96 -21.17
C ASN A 514 19.54 0.22 -20.94
N ALA A 515 19.07 1.45 -21.23
CA ALA A 515 19.89 2.66 -21.09
C ALA A 515 20.26 2.90 -19.63
N THR A 516 21.47 3.42 -19.40
CA THR A 516 22.01 3.73 -18.08
C THR A 516 22.69 5.10 -18.08
N GLY A 517 22.79 5.71 -16.90
CA GLY A 517 23.54 6.96 -16.69
C GLY A 517 23.11 8.07 -17.66
N SER A 518 24.10 8.71 -18.33
CA SER A 518 23.86 9.85 -19.22
C SER A 518 22.91 9.53 -20.38
N ARG A 519 22.87 8.27 -20.85
CA ARG A 519 21.99 7.88 -21.94
C ARG A 519 20.51 8.02 -21.58
N ILE A 520 20.14 7.79 -20.31
CA ILE A 520 18.78 8.06 -19.81
C ILE A 520 18.47 9.55 -19.94
N THR A 521 19.37 10.40 -19.46
CA THR A 521 19.18 11.85 -19.49
C THR A 521 19.12 12.38 -20.93
N GLU A 522 19.92 11.85 -21.84
CA GLU A 522 19.87 12.20 -23.26
C GLU A 522 18.47 11.90 -23.86
N LEU A 523 17.99 10.67 -23.70
CA LEU A 523 16.68 10.25 -24.21
C LEU A 523 15.53 11.06 -23.58
N ARG A 524 15.61 11.34 -22.29
CA ARG A 524 14.61 12.16 -21.61
C ARG A 524 14.60 13.60 -22.14
N ASN A 525 15.78 14.19 -22.36
CA ASN A 525 15.89 15.54 -22.89
C ASN A 525 15.46 15.62 -24.37
N GLU A 526 15.81 14.63 -25.17
CA GLU A 526 15.43 14.56 -26.58
C GLU A 526 13.94 14.32 -26.78
N LEU A 527 13.35 13.39 -26.02
CA LEU A 527 11.99 12.88 -26.28
C LEU A 527 10.96 13.34 -25.25
N ALA A 528 11.27 13.27 -23.93
CA ALA A 528 10.29 13.59 -22.92
C ALA A 528 10.14 15.08 -22.65
N ARG A 529 11.23 15.86 -22.69
CA ARG A 529 11.22 17.30 -22.44
C ARG A 529 10.29 18.06 -23.42
N PRO A 530 10.36 17.88 -24.75
CA PRO A 530 9.44 18.55 -25.67
C PRO A 530 7.97 18.17 -25.45
N LEU A 531 7.70 16.93 -25.01
CA LEU A 531 6.34 16.49 -24.67
C LEU A 531 5.83 17.21 -23.41
N TRP A 532 6.67 17.35 -22.37
CA TRP A 532 6.32 18.07 -21.15
C TRP A 532 6.12 19.57 -21.39
N GLU A 533 6.96 20.20 -22.16
CA GLU A 533 6.85 21.62 -22.53
C GLU A 533 5.53 21.90 -23.27
N THR A 534 5.23 21.07 -24.27
CA THR A 534 3.95 21.16 -25.00
C THR A 534 2.77 20.89 -24.08
N PHE A 535 2.89 19.92 -23.17
CA PHE A 535 1.84 19.63 -22.21
C PHE A 535 1.57 20.80 -21.27
N HIS A 536 2.61 21.44 -20.77
CA HIS A 536 2.49 22.61 -19.89
C HIS A 536 1.81 23.78 -20.61
N LEU A 537 2.26 24.10 -21.82
CA LEU A 537 1.65 25.15 -22.64
C LEU A 537 0.19 24.85 -22.96
N TRP A 538 -0.13 23.60 -23.30
CA TRP A 538 -1.50 23.19 -23.51
C TRP A 538 -2.34 23.36 -22.23
N CYS A 539 -1.82 22.97 -21.05
CA CYS A 539 -2.52 23.18 -19.79
C CYS A 539 -2.82 24.65 -19.50
N LEU A 540 -1.85 25.55 -19.75
CA LEU A 540 -2.01 26.99 -19.57
C LEU A 540 -3.09 27.57 -20.48
N ASN A 541 -3.19 27.07 -21.71
CA ASN A 541 -4.22 27.51 -22.67
C ASN A 541 -5.59 26.92 -22.33
N GLU A 542 -5.65 25.62 -22.05
CA GLU A 542 -6.90 24.89 -21.84
C GLU A 542 -7.60 25.25 -20.52
N ILE A 543 -6.84 25.60 -19.46
CA ILE A 543 -7.40 25.88 -18.12
C ILE A 543 -8.40 27.04 -18.15
N LEU A 544 -8.25 27.97 -19.09
CA LEU A 544 -9.13 29.13 -19.26
C LEU A 544 -10.54 28.73 -19.69
N ASN A 545 -10.71 27.54 -20.25
CA ASN A 545 -11.99 27.02 -20.76
C ASN A 545 -12.79 26.26 -19.69
N HIS A 546 -12.27 26.15 -18.42
CA HIS A 546 -12.85 25.31 -17.41
C HIS A 546 -13.16 26.07 -16.11
N ASP A 547 -14.29 25.70 -15.48
CA ASP A 547 -14.65 26.19 -14.16
C ASP A 547 -13.67 25.69 -13.08
N GLN A 548 -13.31 26.54 -12.12
CA GLN A 548 -12.36 26.26 -11.05
C GLN A 548 -12.74 25.04 -10.17
N ASN A 549 -14.03 24.70 -10.08
CA ASN A 549 -14.52 23.56 -9.31
C ASN A 549 -14.48 22.26 -10.11
N SER A 550 -14.37 22.32 -11.46
CA SER A 550 -14.36 21.13 -12.32
C SER A 550 -13.15 20.23 -12.07
N GLN A 551 -13.28 18.93 -12.33
CA GLN A 551 -12.16 18.00 -12.24
C GLN A 551 -11.09 18.31 -13.29
N MET A 552 -11.51 18.80 -14.45
CA MET A 552 -10.58 19.20 -15.52
C MET A 552 -9.70 20.36 -15.08
N TYR A 553 -10.28 21.43 -14.50
CA TYR A 553 -9.49 22.52 -13.94
C TYR A 553 -8.47 22.05 -12.92
N LYS A 554 -8.86 21.17 -11.99
CA LYS A 554 -7.97 20.63 -10.96
C LYS A 554 -6.81 19.85 -11.58
N ALA A 555 -7.08 19.03 -12.60
CA ALA A 555 -6.07 18.26 -13.31
C ALA A 555 -5.06 19.15 -14.03
N LEU A 556 -5.53 20.17 -14.77
CA LEU A 556 -4.69 21.15 -15.46
C LEU A 556 -3.86 21.98 -14.47
N ASN A 557 -4.51 22.49 -13.42
CA ASN A 557 -3.85 23.31 -12.40
C ASN A 557 -2.78 22.53 -11.61
N TYR A 558 -2.96 21.21 -11.44
CA TYR A 558 -1.93 20.37 -10.84
C TYR A 558 -0.65 20.37 -11.69
N VAL A 559 -0.77 20.13 -12.98
CA VAL A 559 0.38 20.16 -13.91
C VAL A 559 1.03 21.54 -13.94
N ILE A 560 0.24 22.62 -14.03
CA ILE A 560 0.76 23.98 -14.06
C ILE A 560 1.55 24.33 -12.81
N ARG A 561 0.98 24.01 -11.63
CA ARG A 561 1.61 24.35 -10.33
C ARG A 561 2.87 23.57 -10.03
N HIS A 562 2.94 22.34 -10.50
CA HIS A 562 4.00 21.42 -10.17
C HIS A 562 4.89 21.08 -11.38
N TYR A 563 4.87 21.93 -12.41
CA TYR A 563 5.59 21.66 -13.65
C TYR A 563 7.11 21.41 -13.39
N GLU A 564 7.75 22.30 -12.64
CA GLU A 564 9.16 22.19 -12.32
C GLU A 564 9.48 20.86 -11.59
N GLU A 565 8.67 20.50 -10.60
CA GLU A 565 8.85 19.27 -9.84
C GLU A 565 8.47 18.01 -10.63
N LEU A 566 7.51 18.11 -11.58
CA LEU A 566 7.14 17.01 -12.46
C LEU A 566 8.22 16.72 -13.51
N THR A 567 9.00 17.73 -13.89
CA THR A 567 10.06 17.62 -14.89
C THR A 567 11.46 17.46 -14.30
N ALA A 568 11.63 17.64 -12.99
CA ALA A 568 12.94 17.56 -12.33
C ALA A 568 13.65 16.19 -12.50
N TYR A 569 12.90 15.10 -12.67
CA TYR A 569 13.46 13.77 -12.91
C TYR A 569 14.19 13.65 -14.26
N LEU A 570 13.91 14.53 -15.21
CA LEU A 570 14.52 14.50 -16.56
C LEU A 570 16.03 14.59 -16.53
N ASP A 571 16.57 15.34 -15.55
CA ASP A 571 17.99 15.64 -15.41
C ASP A 571 18.70 14.71 -14.44
N ILE A 572 17.98 13.77 -13.79
CA ILE A 572 18.53 12.82 -12.82
C ILE A 572 18.20 11.40 -13.29
N PRO A 573 19.20 10.66 -13.82
CA PRO A 573 18.96 9.34 -14.42
C PRO A 573 18.28 8.35 -13.48
N GLU A 574 18.64 8.35 -12.21
CA GLU A 574 18.17 7.42 -11.18
C GLU A 574 16.74 7.72 -10.74
N MET A 575 16.29 8.98 -10.88
CA MET A 575 14.94 9.36 -10.44
C MET A 575 13.88 8.83 -11.40
N PRO A 576 12.86 8.11 -10.89
CA PRO A 576 11.76 7.63 -11.72
C PRO A 576 10.75 8.74 -12.04
N LEU A 577 10.01 8.58 -13.13
CA LEU A 577 8.87 9.43 -13.51
C LEU A 577 7.74 9.41 -12.47
N ASP A 578 7.55 8.29 -11.77
CA ASP A 578 6.47 8.11 -10.80
C ASP A 578 6.92 7.35 -9.55
N ASN A 579 6.09 7.40 -8.52
CA ASN A 579 6.31 6.74 -7.24
C ASN A 579 5.61 5.37 -7.14
N ASN A 580 5.26 4.75 -8.25
CA ASN A 580 4.48 3.50 -8.27
C ASN A 580 5.20 2.33 -7.58
N ALA A 581 6.53 2.34 -7.52
CA ALA A 581 7.28 1.31 -6.81
C ALA A 581 6.99 1.37 -5.30
N THR A 582 7.11 2.55 -4.69
CA THR A 582 6.78 2.80 -3.28
C THR A 582 5.29 2.54 -3.01
N GLU A 583 4.39 2.98 -3.90
CA GLU A 583 2.96 2.69 -3.77
C GLU A 583 2.65 1.18 -3.77
N ARG A 584 3.42 0.37 -4.48
CA ARG A 584 3.27 -1.11 -4.44
C ARG A 584 3.75 -1.71 -3.12
N GLU A 585 4.84 -1.18 -2.55
CA GLU A 585 5.34 -1.65 -1.25
C GLU A 585 4.40 -1.28 -0.11
N ILE A 586 3.98 -0.02 -0.02
CA ILE A 586 3.05 0.45 1.01
C ILE A 586 1.69 -0.27 0.94
N ARG A 587 1.33 -0.83 -0.23
CA ARG A 587 0.10 -1.61 -0.40
C ARG A 587 0.05 -2.83 0.50
N THR A 588 1.18 -3.49 0.77
CA THR A 588 1.25 -4.63 1.71
C THR A 588 0.77 -4.19 3.10
N MET A 589 1.26 -3.07 3.59
CA MET A 589 0.83 -2.48 4.87
C MET A 589 -0.66 -2.07 4.85
N VAL A 590 -1.12 -1.44 3.76
CA VAL A 590 -2.52 -1.04 3.60
C VAL A 590 -3.48 -2.24 3.60
N MET A 591 -3.07 -3.36 3.01
CA MET A 591 -3.86 -4.61 3.04
C MET A 591 -3.88 -5.23 4.43
N GLY A 592 -2.72 -5.28 5.12
CA GLY A 592 -2.63 -5.71 6.51
C GLY A 592 -3.53 -4.88 7.43
N LYS A 593 -3.46 -3.56 7.32
CA LYS A 593 -4.33 -2.63 8.05
C LYS A 593 -5.83 -2.95 7.87
N LYS A 594 -6.27 -3.31 6.68
CA LYS A 594 -7.67 -3.73 6.45
C LYS A 594 -8.04 -5.02 7.18
N ALA A 595 -7.06 -5.86 7.49
CA ALA A 595 -7.30 -7.13 8.19
C ALA A 595 -7.34 -6.96 9.72
N TYR A 596 -6.49 -6.11 10.32
CA TYR A 596 -6.44 -5.88 11.77
C TYR A 596 -7.06 -4.54 12.21
N LEU A 597 -7.47 -3.67 11.29
CA LEU A 597 -8.25 -2.43 11.42
C LEU A 597 -7.52 -1.26 12.08
N PHE A 598 -6.85 -1.45 13.23
CA PHE A 598 -6.16 -0.41 13.99
C PHE A 598 -5.02 -0.99 14.84
N CYS A 599 -4.14 -0.13 15.30
CA CYS A 599 -3.14 -0.43 16.35
C CYS A 599 -3.68 0.00 17.70
N GLN A 600 -3.47 -0.82 18.74
CA GLN A 600 -3.99 -0.53 20.09
C GLN A 600 -3.22 0.56 20.81
N LYS A 601 -1.95 0.79 20.44
CA LYS A 601 -1.04 1.76 21.05
C LYS A 601 -0.04 2.26 20.01
N ASP A 602 0.65 3.35 20.34
CA ASP A 602 1.71 3.92 19.52
C ASP A 602 2.84 2.90 19.27
N GLU A 603 3.29 2.19 20.29
CA GLU A 603 4.34 1.16 20.15
C GLU A 603 3.93 0.01 19.24
N ALA A 604 2.64 -0.35 19.19
CA ALA A 604 2.15 -1.35 18.25
C ALA A 604 2.20 -0.86 16.79
N CYS A 605 2.04 0.45 16.57
CA CYS A 605 2.23 1.06 15.27
C CYS A 605 3.71 1.06 14.85
N GLU A 606 4.61 1.37 15.79
CA GLU A 606 6.08 1.32 15.56
C GLU A 606 6.54 -0.10 15.22
N ARG A 607 6.08 -1.11 15.97
CA ARG A 607 6.38 -2.52 15.69
C ARG A 607 5.87 -2.94 14.32
N ALA A 608 4.68 -2.47 13.92
CA ALA A 608 4.16 -2.74 12.59
C ALA A 608 5.05 -2.11 11.50
N ALA A 609 5.48 -0.86 11.67
CA ALA A 609 6.40 -0.19 10.75
C ALA A 609 7.74 -0.94 10.62
N MET A 610 8.31 -1.38 11.75
CA MET A 610 9.52 -2.19 11.79
C MET A 610 9.37 -3.48 10.97
N MET A 611 8.31 -4.26 11.21
CA MET A 611 8.09 -5.52 10.49
C MET A 611 7.86 -5.32 8.99
N TYR A 612 7.11 -4.29 8.60
CA TYR A 612 6.95 -3.95 7.18
C TYR A 612 8.24 -3.50 6.53
N SER A 613 9.16 -2.86 7.26
CA SER A 613 10.48 -2.49 6.76
C SER A 613 11.31 -3.72 6.43
N PHE A 614 11.43 -4.66 7.35
CA PHE A 614 12.21 -5.87 7.15
C PHE A 614 11.63 -6.76 6.05
N PHE A 615 10.31 -6.99 6.10
CA PHE A 615 9.69 -7.85 5.11
C PHE A 615 9.59 -7.20 3.73
N GLY A 616 9.49 -5.86 3.67
CA GLY A 616 9.64 -5.09 2.44
C GLY A 616 11.02 -5.27 1.83
N ALA A 617 12.08 -5.19 2.65
CA ALA A 617 13.46 -5.45 2.21
C ALA A 617 13.65 -6.89 1.73
N CYS A 618 13.14 -7.90 2.48
CA CYS A 618 13.15 -9.30 2.04
C CYS A 618 12.51 -9.48 0.66
N LYS A 619 11.35 -8.85 0.45
CA LYS A 619 10.62 -8.93 -0.81
C LYS A 619 11.39 -8.29 -1.98
N VAL A 620 12.02 -7.13 -1.76
CA VAL A 620 12.85 -6.45 -2.78
C VAL A 620 14.05 -7.31 -3.14
N MET A 621 14.69 -7.94 -2.14
CA MET A 621 15.85 -8.81 -2.31
C MET A 621 15.51 -10.25 -2.76
N GLY A 622 14.22 -10.59 -2.93
CA GLY A 622 13.79 -11.94 -3.28
C GLY A 622 14.09 -12.99 -2.21
N LYS A 623 14.25 -12.56 -0.96
CA LYS A 623 14.56 -13.44 0.19
C LYS A 623 13.29 -13.96 0.83
N ASN A 624 13.35 -15.21 1.36
CA ASN A 624 12.25 -15.78 2.13
C ASN A 624 12.19 -15.10 3.52
N PRO A 625 11.12 -14.38 3.88
CA PRO A 625 11.06 -13.64 5.14
C PRO A 625 11.00 -14.52 6.37
N GLU A 626 10.43 -15.74 6.29
CA GLU A 626 10.37 -16.68 7.41
C GLU A 626 11.76 -17.28 7.71
N ARG A 627 12.51 -17.67 6.66
CA ARG A 627 13.88 -18.14 6.80
C ARG A 627 14.81 -17.05 7.34
N TRP A 628 14.70 -15.85 6.75
CA TRP A 628 15.47 -14.69 7.19
C TRP A 628 15.23 -14.39 8.67
N LEU A 629 13.97 -14.26 9.09
CA LEU A 629 13.67 -13.91 10.47
C LEU A 629 14.09 -15.03 11.45
N THR A 630 13.87 -16.30 11.09
CA THR A 630 14.35 -17.43 11.91
C THR A 630 15.86 -17.32 12.12
N TYR A 631 16.62 -17.12 11.03
CA TYR A 631 18.07 -16.97 11.11
C TYR A 631 18.49 -15.80 11.99
N VAL A 632 17.82 -14.65 11.84
CA VAL A 632 18.10 -13.46 12.68
C VAL A 632 17.85 -13.78 14.16
N LEU A 633 16.73 -14.40 14.50
CA LEU A 633 16.39 -14.72 15.88
C LEU A 633 17.37 -15.74 16.50
N ASP A 634 17.92 -16.64 15.70
CA ASP A 634 18.93 -17.61 16.14
C ASP A 634 20.29 -16.97 16.41
N HIS A 635 20.63 -15.86 15.73
CA HIS A 635 21.99 -15.32 15.72
C HIS A 635 22.14 -13.95 16.37
N ILE A 636 21.08 -13.15 16.47
CA ILE A 636 21.18 -11.74 16.90
C ILE A 636 21.79 -11.59 18.32
N GLY A 637 21.47 -12.53 19.22
CA GLY A 637 21.98 -12.51 20.59
C GLY A 637 23.49 -12.79 20.72
N THR A 638 24.09 -13.42 19.72
CA THR A 638 25.52 -13.78 19.68
C THR A 638 26.33 -12.97 18.68
N THR A 639 25.67 -12.21 17.81
CA THR A 639 26.31 -11.36 16.80
C THR A 639 26.87 -10.11 17.45
N LYS A 640 28.13 -9.79 17.16
CA LYS A 640 28.75 -8.57 17.64
C LYS A 640 28.12 -7.35 16.97
N GLU A 641 28.14 -6.21 17.66
CA GLU A 641 27.54 -4.96 17.18
C GLU A 641 28.10 -4.54 15.80
N GLU A 642 29.41 -4.70 15.59
CA GLU A 642 30.11 -4.41 14.32
C GLU A 642 29.64 -5.30 13.14
N ASP A 643 29.07 -6.48 13.42
CA ASP A 643 28.62 -7.47 12.44
C ASP A 643 27.09 -7.50 12.26
N LEU A 644 26.33 -6.70 13.03
CA LEU A 644 24.87 -6.70 12.97
C LEU A 644 24.33 -6.42 11.57
N TYR A 645 25.03 -5.63 10.76
CA TYR A 645 24.62 -5.33 9.39
C TYR A 645 24.48 -6.59 8.52
N LYS A 646 25.25 -7.67 8.82
CA LYS A 646 25.17 -8.94 8.11
C LYS A 646 23.84 -9.66 8.30
N LEU A 647 23.07 -9.27 9.32
CA LEU A 647 21.74 -9.80 9.59
C LEU A 647 20.64 -9.04 8.83
N LEU A 648 20.93 -7.89 8.21
CA LEU A 648 19.96 -7.18 7.39
C LEU A 648 19.60 -8.01 6.15
N PRO A 649 18.34 -7.95 5.67
CA PRO A 649 17.92 -8.69 4.47
C PRO A 649 18.79 -8.43 3.24
N GLU A 650 19.38 -7.23 3.15
CA GLU A 650 20.25 -6.81 2.06
C GLU A 650 21.55 -7.60 2.02
N PHE A 651 22.13 -7.88 3.18
CA PHE A 651 23.43 -8.53 3.31
C PHE A 651 23.34 -10.01 3.70
N TRP A 652 22.17 -10.47 4.15
CA TRP A 652 21.96 -11.86 4.50
C TRP A 652 21.98 -12.76 3.25
N GLU A 653 22.74 -13.86 3.32
CA GLU A 653 22.77 -14.89 2.29
C GLU A 653 21.88 -16.06 2.71
N ASP A 654 20.93 -16.44 1.84
CA ASP A 654 20.08 -17.62 2.06
C ASP A 654 20.93 -18.87 1.79
N ILE A 655 21.56 -19.37 2.83
CA ILE A 655 22.30 -20.64 2.77
C ILE A 655 21.26 -21.75 2.79
N ASN A 656 20.99 -22.36 1.62
CA ASN A 656 20.07 -23.49 1.43
C ASN A 656 20.45 -24.71 2.26
#